data_edf6618c27306d9b1364ef451f56ae80
#
_entry.id   edf6618c27306d9b1364ef451f56ae80
#
_cell.length_a   1.000
_cell.length_b   1.000
_cell.length_c   1.000
_cell.angle_alpha   90.00
_cell.angle_beta   90.00
_cell.angle_gamma   90.00
#
_symmetry.space_group_name_H-M   'P 1'
#
loop_
_entity.id
_entity.type
_entity.pdbx_description
1 polymer ?
#
loop_
_entity_poly.entity_id
_entity_poly.type
_entity_poly.pdbx_seq_one_letter_code
_entity_poly.pdbx_strand_id
1 'polypeptide(L)'
;ALPKLSLLTIDSFEMRFASAFAAELGMFGEARIMDEFQEARAKRKVLKLVLSAFASDKALFDSFSTAVEAANGGKLEKDVSKSILSFIEKSQNFYRSFPNLSEWGNFELFESTAGYKGQWNSERYKILLAELMGFDDSNCKPIGHIKTFFKNSTLGSIYKVGTKGTLWLKEYARRRFCGETGANAENAGLVELSLGQLKVVDELLDILIGGTFRMMCNTAKAVGSIVASYDKVYSREIIERGNISFDDLPVILSDSEFAFERSLIEYRLDAKYKHWLLDEFQDTSRSQWKVLENLISEVLSDDSGERTAYYVGDMKQSIYGWRGGDPELFDEIFKSYPNTIRDAKALNESRRSSLPVISAINAIFSPSSIRPFGDAAAEAWGKMWCEHTSHADCGTDGCAAYLEVSDVESKIDAVYGILKEIDPSKRGLECAVLVYKNKQVENIIDGLRARAKKDGFPLPVAGELDCSISDDNMVVPAVLSLLKSAAHPGDTISLAYARMTPLERFTRQPDWRESILSEISSCGFEKFLSRKFMSLKAEGDISGNFSLARFKNLIDAACEFDAEFSPDIDDFLEFARKYKVRETSKQSSVQVMTVHKSKGLDFDFVILPELGNSESKNSSLRLQKISVGGRETVVNLPSREACGFSEILEAAYGQWAQKLALESICRFYVGATRAKKGLYFIGKPLYAFKKSNSKFSFERLLAELAGPAKSCAFAGCECKVMFGDSGWYLGISENRRIFPKREIGYLQAPKLSHLHNPAEVPSEGVSGYSEKFRYLPGANLSGRAFGSLVHAIFQSFSSPDPIGDLASFAGGTYAQSQMLSEAKRIVGNCLDNPEILALFTAPTEFKNEFPFSAFGGGRLISGVFDRLNFFKDESGCIERLEVVDYKTDALCRDAAELASIYSHQMSMYADCAARLFALDKSKIRVRLVAINSSTIADCAL
;
A
#
# COMPACT_ATOMS: atom_id res chain seq x y z
N ALA A 1 -7.27 -3.15 -37.37
CA ALA A 1 -6.58 -2.29 -36.38
C ALA A 1 -6.84 -2.76 -34.94
N LEU A 2 -8.10 -3.03 -34.54
CA LEU A 2 -8.45 -3.43 -33.15
C LEU A 2 -7.64 -4.61 -32.56
N PRO A 3 -7.31 -5.69 -33.28
CA PRO A 3 -6.51 -6.78 -32.73
C PRO A 3 -5.06 -6.41 -32.39
N LYS A 4 -4.59 -5.24 -32.86
CA LYS A 4 -3.23 -4.73 -32.58
C LYS A 4 -3.20 -3.64 -31.52
N LEU A 5 -4.36 -3.26 -30.95
CA LEU A 5 -4.45 -2.29 -29.88
C LEU A 5 -4.16 -2.95 -28.54
N SER A 6 -3.15 -2.47 -27.83
CA SER A 6 -2.88 -2.87 -26.44
C SER A 6 -3.45 -1.81 -25.50
N LEU A 7 -4.53 -2.12 -24.79
CA LEU A 7 -5.12 -1.27 -23.75
C LEU A 7 -4.74 -1.84 -22.39
N LEU A 8 -3.86 -1.15 -21.68
CA LEU A 8 -3.27 -1.63 -20.42
C LEU A 8 -3.19 -0.47 -19.42
N THR A 9 -3.18 -0.78 -18.14
CA THR A 9 -2.69 0.16 -17.13
C THR A 9 -1.16 0.20 -17.16
N ILE A 10 -0.55 1.29 -16.70
CA ILE A 10 0.92 1.40 -16.59
C ILE A 10 1.46 0.24 -15.75
N ASP A 11 0.85 -0.06 -14.61
CA ASP A 11 1.25 -1.17 -13.73
C ASP A 11 1.19 -2.54 -14.45
N SER A 12 0.15 -2.76 -15.29
CA SER A 12 0.04 -4.00 -16.08
C SER A 12 1.13 -4.10 -17.16
N PHE A 13 1.54 -2.96 -17.73
CA PHE A 13 2.64 -2.90 -18.69
C PHE A 13 3.97 -3.19 -17.99
N GLU A 14 4.23 -2.54 -16.85
CA GLU A 14 5.42 -2.76 -16.02
C GLU A 14 5.52 -4.22 -15.55
N MET A 15 4.40 -4.84 -15.18
CA MET A 15 4.37 -6.25 -14.79
C MET A 15 4.74 -7.18 -15.93
N ARG A 16 4.25 -6.92 -17.15
CA ARG A 16 4.66 -7.69 -18.35
C ARG A 16 6.16 -7.56 -18.60
N PHE A 17 6.69 -6.34 -18.39
CA PHE A 17 8.11 -6.06 -18.50
C PHE A 17 8.91 -6.83 -17.44
N ALA A 18 8.53 -6.74 -16.17
CA ALA A 18 9.19 -7.44 -15.08
C ALA A 18 9.16 -8.97 -15.26
N SER A 19 8.06 -9.54 -15.76
CA SER A 19 7.96 -10.98 -16.05
C SER A 19 8.86 -11.41 -17.21
N ALA A 20 9.00 -10.57 -18.25
CA ALA A 20 9.86 -10.85 -19.40
C ALA A 20 11.37 -10.80 -19.06
N PHE A 21 11.74 -10.04 -18.03
CA PHE A 21 13.13 -9.75 -17.63
C PHE A 21 13.43 -10.13 -16.17
N ALA A 22 12.66 -11.04 -15.58
CA ALA A 22 12.76 -11.39 -14.16
C ALA A 22 14.19 -11.80 -13.74
N ALA A 23 14.87 -12.59 -14.54
CA ALA A 23 16.24 -13.04 -14.25
C ALA A 23 17.24 -11.87 -14.27
N GLU A 24 17.15 -10.97 -15.24
CA GLU A 24 18.02 -9.79 -15.36
C GLU A 24 17.76 -8.79 -14.24
N LEU A 25 16.53 -8.76 -13.71
CA LEU A 25 16.14 -7.97 -12.54
C LEU A 25 16.53 -8.62 -11.20
N GLY A 26 17.29 -9.75 -11.25
CA GLY A 26 17.75 -10.45 -10.06
C GLY A 26 16.68 -11.30 -9.35
N MET A 27 15.58 -11.62 -10.03
CA MET A 27 14.53 -12.46 -9.48
C MET A 27 14.77 -13.94 -9.79
N PHE A 28 14.73 -14.78 -8.77
CA PHE A 28 14.82 -16.23 -8.90
C PHE A 28 13.42 -16.82 -9.07
N GLY A 29 12.88 -16.78 -10.28
CA GLY A 29 11.56 -17.32 -10.62
C GLY A 29 10.69 -16.33 -11.37
N GLU A 30 9.41 -16.68 -11.50
CA GLU A 30 8.42 -15.83 -12.17
C GLU A 30 8.01 -14.66 -11.28
N ALA A 31 7.99 -13.45 -11.83
CA ALA A 31 7.52 -12.28 -11.13
C ALA A 31 6.02 -12.37 -10.86
N ARG A 32 5.60 -12.21 -9.59
CA ARG A 32 4.20 -12.28 -9.16
C ARG A 32 3.87 -11.10 -8.25
N ILE A 33 2.72 -10.46 -8.50
CA ILE A 33 2.22 -9.42 -7.61
C ILE A 33 1.55 -10.07 -6.40
N MET A 34 1.99 -9.67 -5.23
CA MET A 34 1.38 -10.07 -3.96
C MET A 34 0.03 -9.38 -3.77
N ASP A 35 -0.96 -10.11 -3.25
CA ASP A 35 -2.17 -9.52 -2.72
C ASP A 35 -1.93 -8.79 -1.38
N GLU A 36 -2.92 -8.06 -0.88
CA GLU A 36 -2.81 -7.26 0.36
C GLU A 36 -2.44 -8.12 1.60
N PHE A 37 -2.87 -9.37 1.66
CA PHE A 37 -2.56 -10.27 2.77
C PHE A 37 -1.15 -10.86 2.65
N GLN A 38 -0.79 -11.35 1.47
CA GLN A 38 0.56 -11.87 1.16
C GLN A 38 1.61 -10.80 1.44
N GLU A 39 1.37 -9.56 0.98
CA GLU A 39 2.24 -8.42 1.23
C GLU A 39 2.38 -8.12 2.73
N ALA A 40 1.28 -8.04 3.47
CA ALA A 40 1.30 -7.79 4.91
C ALA A 40 2.02 -8.91 5.69
N ARG A 41 1.84 -10.17 5.28
CA ARG A 41 2.55 -11.33 5.86
C ARG A 41 4.04 -11.28 5.57
N ALA A 42 4.41 -10.98 4.33
CA ALA A 42 5.79 -10.82 3.88
C ALA A 42 6.49 -9.70 4.67
N LYS A 43 5.87 -8.53 4.76
CA LYS A 43 6.39 -7.38 5.53
C LYS A 43 6.59 -7.69 7.01
N ARG A 44 5.69 -8.45 7.64
CA ARG A 44 5.86 -8.89 9.04
C ARG A 44 6.99 -9.89 9.20
N LYS A 45 7.15 -10.83 8.25
CA LYS A 45 8.29 -11.76 8.25
C LYS A 45 9.61 -11.01 8.18
N VAL A 46 9.71 -10.05 7.26
CA VAL A 46 10.89 -9.19 7.12
C VAL A 46 11.15 -8.40 8.41
N LEU A 47 10.11 -7.76 8.98
CA LEU A 47 10.25 -7.03 10.24
C LEU A 47 10.77 -7.93 11.37
N LYS A 48 10.26 -9.15 11.50
CA LYS A 48 10.73 -10.11 12.51
C LYS A 48 12.21 -10.44 12.34
N LEU A 49 12.68 -10.64 11.11
CA LEU A 49 14.09 -10.89 10.81
C LEU A 49 14.96 -9.69 11.16
N VAL A 50 14.52 -8.48 10.80
CA VAL A 50 15.23 -7.23 11.10
C VAL A 50 15.31 -6.99 12.61
N LEU A 51 14.20 -7.15 13.34
CA LEU A 51 14.17 -7.00 14.79
C LEU A 51 15.07 -8.03 15.50
N SER A 52 15.13 -9.25 15.00
CA SER A 52 16.02 -10.29 15.55
C SER A 52 17.50 -9.90 15.35
N ALA A 53 17.85 -9.27 14.23
CA ALA A 53 19.20 -8.76 13.99
C ALA A 53 19.53 -7.56 14.91
N PHE A 54 18.57 -6.66 15.15
CA PHE A 54 18.74 -5.50 16.04
C PHE A 54 18.95 -5.91 17.52
N ALA A 55 18.33 -7.01 17.94
CA ALA A 55 18.50 -7.51 19.31
C ALA A 55 19.96 -7.89 19.63
N SER A 56 20.78 -8.17 18.61
CA SER A 56 22.19 -8.52 18.74
C SER A 56 23.15 -7.35 18.51
N ASP A 57 22.68 -6.19 18.01
CA ASP A 57 23.49 -5.00 17.73
C ASP A 57 22.96 -3.78 18.48
N LYS A 58 23.71 -3.34 19.50
CA LYS A 58 23.33 -2.22 20.37
C LYS A 58 23.17 -0.88 19.59
N ALA A 59 24.02 -0.61 18.60
CA ALA A 59 23.98 0.65 17.86
C ALA A 59 22.73 0.71 16.96
N LEU A 60 22.37 -0.42 16.33
CA LEU A 60 21.13 -0.54 15.57
C LEU A 60 19.91 -0.48 16.48
N PHE A 61 19.95 -1.07 17.68
CA PHE A 61 18.86 -0.98 18.65
C PHE A 61 18.63 0.46 19.14
N ASP A 62 19.67 1.20 19.45
CA ASP A 62 19.58 2.61 19.87
C ASP A 62 19.01 3.50 18.74
N SER A 63 19.42 3.26 17.49
CA SER A 63 18.85 3.92 16.31
C SER A 63 17.37 3.58 16.13
N PHE A 64 17.01 2.31 16.33
CA PHE A 64 15.63 1.84 16.29
C PHE A 64 14.76 2.54 17.34
N SER A 65 15.20 2.59 18.59
CA SER A 65 14.47 3.27 19.68
C SER A 65 14.22 4.74 19.34
N THR A 66 15.25 5.44 18.86
CA THR A 66 15.16 6.87 18.47
C THR A 66 14.13 7.09 17.36
N ALA A 67 14.12 6.23 16.33
CA ALA A 67 13.18 6.37 15.22
C ALA A 67 11.74 6.03 15.61
N VAL A 68 11.53 5.00 16.46
CA VAL A 68 10.21 4.62 16.96
C VAL A 68 9.63 5.71 17.88
N GLU A 69 10.43 6.28 18.78
CA GLU A 69 10.00 7.40 19.62
C GLU A 69 9.58 8.61 18.77
N ALA A 70 10.35 8.92 17.73
CA ALA A 70 10.03 10.01 16.80
C ALA A 70 8.76 9.72 15.99
N ALA A 71 8.56 8.47 15.54
CA ALA A 71 7.39 8.05 14.78
C ALA A 71 6.11 8.16 15.60
N ASN A 72 6.16 7.80 16.88
CA ASN A 72 5.00 7.79 17.79
C ASN A 72 4.76 9.16 18.47
N GLY A 73 5.61 10.16 18.23
CA GLY A 73 5.50 11.46 18.90
C GLY A 73 5.51 11.35 20.42
N GLY A 74 6.21 10.34 20.97
CA GLY A 74 6.30 10.06 22.41
C GLY A 74 5.04 9.42 23.03
N LYS A 75 4.08 8.96 22.23
CA LYS A 75 2.89 8.25 22.74
C LYS A 75 3.11 6.75 22.75
N LEU A 76 2.72 6.10 23.85
CA LEU A 76 2.66 4.63 23.93
C LEU A 76 1.44 4.15 23.12
N GLU A 77 1.69 3.44 22.01
CA GLU A 77 0.64 2.77 21.25
C GLU A 77 0.44 1.33 21.71
N LYS A 78 -0.82 0.85 21.60
CA LYS A 78 -1.19 -0.51 22.02
C LYS A 78 -0.58 -1.60 21.11
N ASP A 79 -0.27 -1.27 19.85
CA ASP A 79 0.29 -2.19 18.86
C ASP A 79 1.55 -1.56 18.24
N VAL A 80 2.68 -1.83 18.87
CA VAL A 80 4.00 -1.31 18.47
C VAL A 80 4.40 -1.84 17.08
N SER A 81 4.11 -3.11 16.78
CA SER A 81 4.50 -3.73 15.50
C SER A 81 3.79 -3.07 14.32
N LYS A 82 2.51 -2.78 14.47
CA LYS A 82 1.72 -2.09 13.44
C LYS A 82 2.21 -0.67 13.20
N SER A 83 2.54 0.06 14.27
CA SER A 83 3.08 1.41 14.19
C SER A 83 4.43 1.44 13.48
N ILE A 84 5.31 0.47 13.79
CA ILE A 84 6.62 0.33 13.15
C ILE A 84 6.47 0.02 11.66
N LEU A 85 5.62 -0.93 11.28
CA LEU A 85 5.37 -1.26 9.87
C LEU A 85 4.85 -0.04 9.11
N SER A 86 3.83 0.65 9.64
CA SER A 86 3.30 1.88 9.02
C SER A 86 4.35 2.99 8.87
N PHE A 87 5.28 3.08 9.81
CA PHE A 87 6.40 4.01 9.74
C PHE A 87 7.40 3.62 8.64
N ILE A 88 7.78 2.34 8.55
CA ILE A 88 8.69 1.81 7.53
C ILE A 88 8.08 2.01 6.14
N GLU A 89 6.83 1.64 5.93
CA GLU A 89 6.11 1.78 4.66
C GLU A 89 6.13 3.23 4.14
N LYS A 90 5.88 4.20 5.02
CA LYS A 90 5.91 5.63 4.65
C LYS A 90 7.30 6.13 4.30
N SER A 91 8.35 5.50 4.81
CA SER A 91 9.73 5.96 4.66
C SER A 91 10.51 5.18 3.60
N GLN A 92 10.08 3.97 3.24
CA GLN A 92 10.78 3.08 2.31
C GLN A 92 10.86 3.65 0.90
N ASN A 93 9.77 4.15 0.34
CA ASN A 93 9.77 4.78 -0.98
C ASN A 93 10.63 6.05 -0.99
N PHE A 94 10.63 6.82 0.11
CA PHE A 94 11.50 7.97 0.25
C PHE A 94 12.98 7.56 0.31
N TYR A 95 13.32 6.51 1.07
CA TYR A 95 14.67 5.95 1.13
C TYR A 95 15.14 5.45 -0.24
N ARG A 96 14.33 4.72 -0.97
CA ARG A 96 14.65 4.23 -2.32
C ARG A 96 14.91 5.34 -3.32
N SER A 97 14.26 6.51 -3.14
CA SER A 97 14.56 7.71 -3.94
C SER A 97 15.89 8.37 -3.54
N PHE A 98 16.34 8.17 -2.30
CA PHE A 98 17.57 8.76 -1.75
C PHE A 98 18.36 7.73 -0.93
N PRO A 99 18.97 6.72 -1.57
CA PRO A 99 19.55 5.55 -0.87
C PRO A 99 20.89 5.85 -0.18
N ASN A 100 21.52 6.97 -0.48
CA ASN A 100 22.81 7.34 0.11
C ASN A 100 22.66 7.77 1.57
N LEU A 101 22.94 6.88 2.52
CA LEU A 101 22.82 7.13 3.95
C LEU A 101 23.74 8.27 4.46
N SER A 102 24.82 8.59 3.76
CA SER A 102 25.70 9.71 4.15
C SER A 102 25.02 11.08 4.01
N GLU A 103 23.94 11.15 3.23
CA GLU A 103 23.11 12.34 3.06
C GLU A 103 22.03 12.45 4.16
N TRP A 104 21.80 11.41 4.97
CA TRP A 104 20.75 11.41 5.97
C TRP A 104 21.22 11.99 7.30
N GLY A 105 20.56 13.07 7.71
CA GLY A 105 20.77 13.67 9.03
C GLY A 105 22.18 14.22 9.26
N ASN A 106 22.77 14.81 8.23
CA ASN A 106 24.10 15.41 8.36
C ASN A 106 24.01 16.75 9.11
N PHE A 107 24.22 16.70 10.43
CA PHE A 107 24.16 17.88 11.28
C PHE A 107 25.35 18.82 11.06
N GLU A 108 26.51 18.33 10.63
CA GLU A 108 27.72 19.15 10.40
C GLU A 108 27.48 20.27 9.38
N LEU A 109 26.56 20.06 8.43
CA LEU A 109 26.17 21.09 7.48
C LEU A 109 25.48 22.27 8.17
N PHE A 110 24.70 22.04 9.20
CA PHE A 110 24.06 23.09 9.99
C PHE A 110 25.07 23.77 10.94
N GLU A 111 25.96 22.97 11.54
CA GLU A 111 27.00 23.48 12.45
C GLU A 111 27.95 24.44 11.73
N SER A 112 28.38 24.12 10.51
CA SER A 112 29.30 24.93 9.71
C SER A 112 28.67 26.24 9.19
N THR A 113 27.38 26.22 8.88
CA THR A 113 26.65 27.37 8.31
C THR A 113 25.94 28.21 9.36
N ALA A 114 25.57 27.64 10.52
CA ALA A 114 24.63 28.24 11.46
C ALA A 114 25.21 28.50 12.87
N GLY A 115 26.45 28.15 13.13
CA GLY A 115 27.10 28.39 14.43
C GLY A 115 26.43 27.67 15.64
N TYR A 116 25.57 26.70 15.37
CA TYR A 116 24.92 25.90 16.43
C TYR A 116 25.83 24.77 16.87
N LYS A 117 26.11 24.66 18.16
CA LYS A 117 26.81 23.50 18.73
C LYS A 117 25.86 22.35 19.09
N GLY A 118 24.60 22.67 19.25
CA GLY A 118 23.47 21.70 19.28
C GLY A 118 23.50 20.59 20.32
N GLN A 119 24.22 20.78 21.46
CA GLN A 119 24.19 19.78 22.53
C GLN A 119 23.10 20.11 23.54
N TRP A 120 22.06 19.23 23.57
CA TRP A 120 21.05 19.35 24.60
C TRP A 120 21.60 18.92 25.95
N ASN A 121 21.56 19.86 26.94
CA ASN A 121 21.90 19.63 28.34
C ASN A 121 20.79 20.19 29.22
N SER A 122 19.93 19.33 29.75
CA SER A 122 18.75 19.71 30.52
C SER A 122 19.10 20.43 31.84
N GLU A 123 20.20 20.07 32.50
CA GLU A 123 20.61 20.72 33.74
C GLU A 123 21.16 22.13 33.46
N ARG A 124 22.01 22.24 32.47
CA ARG A 124 22.52 23.56 32.04
C ARG A 124 21.41 24.48 31.57
N TYR A 125 20.43 23.91 30.83
CA TYR A 125 19.24 24.65 30.40
C TYR A 125 18.43 25.17 31.58
N LYS A 126 18.20 24.36 32.62
CA LYS A 126 17.50 24.81 33.85
C LYS A 126 18.23 25.93 34.58
N ILE A 127 19.55 25.81 34.69
CA ILE A 127 20.38 26.84 35.32
C ILE A 127 20.25 28.19 34.59
N LEU A 128 20.45 28.18 33.25
CA LEU A 128 20.35 29.36 32.42
C LEU A 128 18.91 29.94 32.40
N LEU A 129 17.90 29.08 32.43
CA LEU A 129 16.52 29.51 32.53
C LEU A 129 16.24 30.23 33.84
N ALA A 130 16.77 29.73 34.96
CA ALA A 130 16.66 30.38 36.27
C ALA A 130 17.37 31.75 36.27
N GLU A 131 18.53 31.84 35.64
CA GLU A 131 19.27 33.11 35.47
C GLU A 131 18.48 34.11 34.61
N LEU A 132 17.91 33.66 33.48
CA LEU A 132 17.03 34.47 32.62
C LEU A 132 15.82 34.99 33.40
N MET A 133 15.19 34.12 34.25
CA MET A 133 14.02 34.53 35.06
C MET A 133 14.36 35.59 36.09
N GLY A 134 15.62 35.66 36.53
CA GLY A 134 16.13 36.69 37.48
C GLY A 134 16.38 38.07 36.85
N PHE A 135 16.34 38.23 35.53
CA PHE A 135 16.52 39.53 34.90
C PHE A 135 15.33 40.48 35.22
N ASP A 136 15.62 41.76 35.39
CA ASP A 136 14.60 42.77 35.60
C ASP A 136 13.86 43.08 34.28
N ASP A 137 12.54 42.93 34.27
CA ASP A 137 11.65 43.18 33.13
C ASP A 137 10.77 44.46 33.31
N SER A 138 10.93 45.18 34.42
CA SER A 138 10.16 46.41 34.73
C SER A 138 10.36 47.50 33.68
N ASN A 139 11.53 47.58 33.07
CA ASN A 139 11.88 48.58 32.05
C ASN A 139 11.93 48.03 30.61
N CYS A 140 11.73 46.70 30.42
CA CYS A 140 11.90 46.07 29.12
C CYS A 140 10.83 45.00 28.85
N LYS A 141 9.69 45.41 28.27
CA LYS A 141 8.56 44.48 27.91
C LYS A 141 8.98 43.24 27.09
N PRO A 142 9.96 43.34 26.17
CA PRO A 142 10.40 42.15 25.41
C PRO A 142 11.03 41.06 26.25
N ILE A 143 11.70 41.34 27.35
CA ILE A 143 12.29 40.32 28.24
C ILE A 143 11.20 39.39 28.79
N GLY A 144 10.02 39.91 29.17
CA GLY A 144 8.89 39.09 29.61
C GLY A 144 8.40 38.10 28.58
N HIS A 145 8.45 38.48 27.28
CA HIS A 145 8.11 37.57 26.20
C HIS A 145 9.18 36.52 25.95
N ILE A 146 10.47 36.88 26.05
CA ILE A 146 11.60 35.96 25.94
C ILE A 146 11.58 34.94 27.08
N LYS A 147 11.33 35.38 28.34
CA LYS A 147 11.11 34.49 29.49
C LYS A 147 9.95 33.50 29.26
N THR A 148 8.83 33.98 28.74
CA THR A 148 7.66 33.16 28.43
C THR A 148 7.97 32.14 27.34
N PHE A 149 8.74 32.52 26.32
CA PHE A 149 9.17 31.63 25.22
C PHE A 149 10.00 30.46 25.76
N PHE A 150 11.10 30.73 26.47
CA PHE A 150 11.97 29.66 26.98
C PHE A 150 11.30 28.82 28.08
N LYS A 151 10.47 29.42 28.94
CA LYS A 151 9.71 28.68 29.97
C LYS A 151 8.74 27.66 29.38
N ASN A 152 8.12 27.97 28.25
CA ASN A 152 7.10 27.13 27.61
C ASN A 152 7.62 26.29 26.44
N SER A 153 8.92 26.40 26.10
CA SER A 153 9.56 25.61 25.07
C SER A 153 10.29 24.43 25.70
N THR A 154 10.27 23.31 24.98
CA THR A 154 11.03 22.08 25.31
C THR A 154 11.73 21.58 24.06
N LEU A 155 12.68 20.65 24.22
CA LEU A 155 13.35 20.01 23.10
C LEU A 155 12.30 19.40 22.12
N GLY A 156 12.35 19.82 20.86
CA GLY A 156 11.41 19.38 19.82
C GLY A 156 10.02 20.03 19.86
N SER A 157 9.64 20.74 20.94
CA SER A 157 8.34 21.44 21.06
C SER A 157 8.57 22.91 21.38
N ILE A 158 8.66 23.73 20.35
CA ILE A 158 8.94 25.16 20.45
C ILE A 158 7.63 25.95 20.63
N TYR A 159 7.62 26.85 21.62
CA TYR A 159 6.47 27.70 21.90
C TYR A 159 6.18 28.65 20.72
N LYS A 160 4.90 28.99 20.53
CA LYS A 160 4.48 29.86 19.41
C LYS A 160 5.15 31.21 19.40
N VAL A 161 5.76 31.55 18.25
CA VAL A 161 6.33 32.88 17.99
C VAL A 161 5.19 33.76 17.44
N GLY A 162 4.66 34.67 18.25
CA GLY A 162 3.53 35.51 17.83
C GLY A 162 3.53 36.92 18.42
N THR A 163 4.40 37.20 19.37
CA THR A 163 4.56 38.52 19.98
C THR A 163 5.77 39.26 19.43
N LYS A 164 5.79 40.61 19.53
CA LYS A 164 6.93 41.43 19.05
C LYS A 164 8.29 40.97 19.63
N GLY A 165 8.34 40.56 20.92
CA GLY A 165 9.57 40.07 21.55
C GLY A 165 10.04 38.71 21.04
N THR A 166 9.12 37.78 20.73
CA THR A 166 9.47 36.46 20.15
C THR A 166 9.83 36.57 18.67
N LEU A 167 9.27 37.51 17.92
CA LEU A 167 9.71 37.85 16.56
C LEU A 167 11.12 38.40 16.53
N TRP A 168 11.47 39.28 17.48
CA TRP A 168 12.85 39.76 17.65
C TRP A 168 13.81 38.60 17.92
N LEU A 169 13.48 37.69 18.85
CA LEU A 169 14.30 36.54 19.18
C LEU A 169 14.57 35.64 17.95
N LYS A 170 13.53 35.44 17.12
CA LYS A 170 13.66 34.71 15.87
C LYS A 170 14.61 35.38 14.89
N GLU A 171 14.46 36.68 14.67
CA GLU A 171 15.31 37.46 13.77
C GLU A 171 16.73 37.56 14.30
N TYR A 172 16.92 37.77 15.59
CA TYR A 172 18.24 37.77 16.25
C TYR A 172 18.96 36.42 16.04
N ALA A 173 18.26 35.32 16.30
CA ALA A 173 18.81 34.00 16.08
C ALA A 173 19.21 33.76 14.62
N ARG A 174 18.38 34.14 13.66
CA ARG A 174 18.67 34.00 12.22
C ARG A 174 19.96 34.71 11.81
N ARG A 175 20.13 35.99 12.18
CA ARG A 175 21.31 36.78 11.86
C ARG A 175 22.56 36.18 12.48
N ARG A 176 22.50 35.81 13.76
CA ARG A 176 23.58 35.10 14.44
C ARG A 176 24.00 33.84 13.71
N PHE A 177 23.08 33.10 13.18
CA PHE A 177 23.35 31.82 12.51
C PHE A 177 23.82 31.98 11.05
N CYS A 178 23.57 33.12 10.41
CA CYS A 178 24.17 33.49 9.13
C CYS A 178 25.61 34.01 9.27
N GLY A 179 26.17 34.03 10.49
CA GLY A 179 27.55 34.51 10.73
C GLY A 179 27.66 36.02 10.79
N GLU A 180 26.58 36.75 10.86
CA GLU A 180 26.57 38.18 11.09
C GLU A 180 26.97 38.49 12.56
N THR A 181 28.24 38.64 12.79
CA THR A 181 28.82 39.13 14.06
C THR A 181 28.53 40.62 14.18
N GLY A 182 27.65 40.95 15.10
CA GLY A 182 27.29 42.35 15.35
C GLY A 182 25.85 42.68 14.93
N ALA A 183 24.91 41.81 15.21
CA ALA A 183 23.52 42.16 15.15
C ALA A 183 23.26 43.26 16.19
N ASN A 184 23.47 44.50 15.82
CA ASN A 184 23.05 45.65 16.60
C ASN A 184 21.55 45.51 16.85
N ALA A 185 21.18 45.36 18.11
CA ALA A 185 19.79 45.38 18.56
C ALA A 185 19.04 46.63 18.08
N GLU A 186 19.77 47.67 17.68
CA GLU A 186 19.28 48.92 17.14
C GLU A 186 18.40 48.78 15.86
N ASN A 187 18.74 47.86 14.95
CA ASN A 187 17.96 47.70 13.70
C ASN A 187 16.65 46.93 13.86
N ALA A 188 16.43 46.23 14.98
CA ALA A 188 15.19 45.54 15.25
C ALA A 188 14.19 46.36 16.12
N GLY A 189 14.61 47.56 16.60
CA GLY A 189 13.76 48.50 17.32
C GLY A 189 13.26 48.04 18.68
N LEU A 190 13.91 47.10 19.40
CA LEU A 190 13.19 46.39 20.45
C LEU A 190 13.90 46.11 21.76
N VAL A 191 15.24 45.98 21.87
CA VAL A 191 15.81 45.62 23.20
C VAL A 191 17.27 46.02 23.37
N GLU A 192 17.57 46.86 24.34
CA GLU A 192 18.90 46.99 24.91
C GLU A 192 19.15 45.92 25.96
N LEU A 193 19.57 44.70 25.51
CA LEU A 193 20.07 43.68 26.42
C LEU A 193 21.54 43.95 26.70
N SER A 194 21.96 43.83 27.96
CA SER A 194 23.36 43.86 28.32
C SER A 194 24.12 42.67 27.69
N LEU A 195 25.43 42.82 27.50
CA LEU A 195 26.29 41.72 26.99
C LEU A 195 26.18 40.44 27.81
N GLY A 196 25.96 40.54 29.12
CA GLY A 196 25.72 39.39 30.00
C GLY A 196 24.38 38.69 29.70
N GLN A 197 23.32 39.46 29.51
CA GLN A 197 22.00 38.95 29.19
C GLN A 197 21.96 38.29 27.80
N LEU A 198 22.64 38.89 26.81
CA LEU A 198 22.79 38.29 25.47
C LEU A 198 23.51 36.95 25.51
N LYS A 199 24.59 36.79 26.34
CA LYS A 199 25.27 35.51 26.48
C LYS A 199 24.35 34.38 27.00
N VAL A 200 23.47 34.69 27.98
CA VAL A 200 22.51 33.75 28.51
C VAL A 200 21.47 33.37 27.45
N VAL A 201 20.97 34.33 26.69
CA VAL A 201 20.00 34.08 25.59
C VAL A 201 20.69 33.27 24.49
N ASP A 202 21.93 33.56 24.13
CA ASP A 202 22.70 32.83 23.13
C ASP A 202 22.88 31.36 23.49
N GLU A 203 23.27 31.10 24.74
CA GLU A 203 23.48 29.74 25.23
C GLU A 203 22.14 28.96 25.31
N LEU A 204 21.06 29.61 25.73
CA LEU A 204 19.72 29.03 25.72
C LEU A 204 19.25 28.70 24.28
N LEU A 205 19.50 29.57 23.31
CA LEU A 205 19.21 29.31 21.90
C LEU A 205 20.04 28.11 21.36
N ASP A 206 21.36 28.10 21.65
CA ASP A 206 22.22 26.99 21.23
C ASP A 206 21.72 25.64 21.76
N ILE A 207 21.34 25.59 23.05
CA ILE A 207 20.86 24.36 23.67
C ILE A 207 19.50 23.98 23.12
N LEU A 208 18.53 24.91 23.05
CA LEU A 208 17.14 24.57 22.68
C LEU A 208 16.97 24.39 21.17
N ILE A 209 17.39 25.38 20.38
CA ILE A 209 17.18 25.37 18.92
C ILE A 209 18.21 24.45 18.26
N GLY A 210 19.48 24.58 18.60
CA GLY A 210 20.53 23.70 18.11
C GLY A 210 20.27 22.23 18.52
N GLY A 211 19.85 21.99 19.77
CA GLY A 211 19.41 20.67 20.23
C GLY A 211 18.25 20.11 19.43
N THR A 212 17.26 20.96 19.10
CA THR A 212 16.11 20.56 18.26
C THR A 212 16.55 20.20 16.83
N PHE A 213 17.48 20.96 16.24
CA PHE A 213 18.02 20.66 14.89
C PHE A 213 18.89 19.39 14.90
N ARG A 214 19.68 19.18 15.96
CA ARG A 214 20.43 17.91 16.10
C ARG A 214 19.49 16.72 16.26
N MET A 215 18.42 16.88 17.04
CA MET A 215 17.36 15.84 17.15
C MET A 215 16.69 15.56 15.79
N MET A 216 16.38 16.60 15.02
CA MET A 216 15.84 16.50 13.66
C MET A 216 16.75 15.64 12.76
N CYS A 217 18.06 15.93 12.75
CA CYS A 217 19.04 15.19 11.97
C CYS A 217 19.22 13.76 12.47
N ASN A 218 19.35 13.57 13.79
CA ASN A 218 19.51 12.24 14.39
C ASN A 218 18.29 11.35 14.09
N THR A 219 17.09 11.90 14.13
CA THR A 219 15.88 11.20 13.76
C THR A 219 15.93 10.75 12.28
N ALA A 220 16.30 11.66 11.36
CA ALA A 220 16.42 11.30 9.95
C ALA A 220 17.47 10.20 9.74
N LYS A 221 18.64 10.32 10.36
CA LYS A 221 19.71 9.31 10.29
C LYS A 221 19.25 7.96 10.82
N ALA A 222 18.59 7.94 11.98
CA ALA A 222 18.05 6.73 12.59
C ALA A 222 16.99 6.06 11.68
N VAL A 223 16.08 6.85 11.12
CA VAL A 223 15.08 6.38 10.14
C VAL A 223 15.76 5.76 8.92
N GLY A 224 16.71 6.47 8.31
CA GLY A 224 17.45 5.99 7.14
C GLY A 224 18.13 4.66 7.39
N SER A 225 18.82 4.51 8.54
CA SER A 225 19.52 3.27 8.91
C SER A 225 18.58 2.07 9.07
N ILE A 226 17.42 2.29 9.70
CA ILE A 226 16.41 1.23 9.89
C ILE A 226 15.79 0.81 8.57
N VAL A 227 15.39 1.81 7.78
CA VAL A 227 14.74 1.54 6.49
C VAL A 227 15.70 0.88 5.53
N ALA A 228 16.99 1.28 5.51
CA ALA A 228 18.03 0.62 4.72
C ALA A 228 18.21 -0.86 5.12
N SER A 229 18.25 -1.13 6.42
CA SER A 229 18.36 -2.50 6.93
C SER A 229 17.12 -3.33 6.56
N TYR A 230 15.95 -2.74 6.68
CA TYR A 230 14.69 -3.38 6.28
C TYR A 230 14.64 -3.63 4.77
N ASP A 231 14.94 -2.63 3.95
CA ASP A 231 14.89 -2.72 2.49
C ASP A 231 15.84 -3.79 1.94
N LYS A 232 17.05 -3.90 2.53
CA LYS A 232 18.02 -4.94 2.19
C LYS A 232 17.46 -6.36 2.46
N VAL A 233 16.82 -6.57 3.61
CA VAL A 233 16.20 -7.87 3.94
C VAL A 233 14.95 -8.11 3.07
N TYR A 234 14.17 -7.07 2.82
CA TYR A 234 12.99 -7.12 1.95
C TYR A 234 13.36 -7.52 0.53
N SER A 235 14.39 -6.91 -0.06
CA SER A 235 14.86 -7.26 -1.41
C SER A 235 15.24 -8.73 -1.49
N ARG A 236 16.03 -9.21 -0.53
CA ARG A 236 16.50 -10.62 -0.52
C ARG A 236 15.37 -11.64 -0.28
N GLU A 237 14.48 -11.37 0.69
CA GLU A 237 13.47 -12.35 1.10
C GLU A 237 12.20 -12.31 0.25
N ILE A 238 11.96 -11.20 -0.44
CA ILE A 238 10.70 -10.97 -1.17
C ILE A 238 10.98 -10.76 -2.67
N ILE A 239 11.72 -9.70 -3.05
CA ILE A 239 11.92 -9.32 -4.45
C ILE A 239 12.72 -10.38 -5.21
N GLU A 240 13.87 -10.82 -4.68
CA GLU A 240 14.69 -11.86 -5.32
C GLU A 240 13.93 -13.18 -5.50
N ARG A 241 12.90 -13.44 -4.71
CA ARG A 241 12.02 -14.62 -4.86
C ARG A 241 10.87 -14.43 -5.86
N GLY A 242 10.86 -13.32 -6.58
CA GLY A 242 9.82 -12.99 -7.56
C GLY A 242 8.52 -12.45 -6.98
N ASN A 243 8.42 -12.26 -5.66
CA ASN A 243 7.23 -11.67 -5.02
C ASN A 243 7.40 -10.15 -4.94
N ILE A 244 6.52 -9.41 -5.59
CA ILE A 244 6.62 -7.96 -5.69
C ILE A 244 5.29 -7.30 -5.33
N SER A 245 5.35 -6.11 -4.73
CA SER A 245 4.17 -5.25 -4.58
C SER A 245 4.02 -4.33 -5.79
N PHE A 246 2.86 -3.69 -5.91
CA PHE A 246 2.67 -2.65 -6.95
C PHE A 246 3.63 -1.47 -6.81
N ASP A 247 4.04 -1.14 -5.59
CA ASP A 247 4.98 -0.04 -5.31
C ASP A 247 6.44 -0.42 -5.62
N ASP A 248 6.77 -1.71 -5.65
CA ASP A 248 8.12 -2.20 -5.96
C ASP A 248 8.45 -2.13 -7.46
N LEU A 249 7.45 -2.39 -8.31
CA LEU A 249 7.63 -2.50 -9.77
C LEU A 249 8.36 -1.31 -10.39
N PRO A 250 7.86 -0.07 -10.24
CA PRO A 250 8.50 1.10 -10.86
C PRO A 250 9.92 1.33 -10.34
N VAL A 251 10.17 1.00 -9.07
CA VAL A 251 11.48 1.18 -8.43
C VAL A 251 12.49 0.17 -9.00
N ILE A 252 12.12 -1.12 -9.02
CA ILE A 252 12.99 -2.19 -9.55
C ILE A 252 13.34 -1.92 -11.02
N LEU A 253 12.36 -1.52 -11.83
CA LEU A 253 12.56 -1.27 -13.25
C LEU A 253 13.35 0.01 -13.51
N SER A 254 13.22 1.04 -12.66
CA SER A 254 13.96 2.30 -12.81
C SER A 254 15.40 2.23 -12.29
N ASP A 255 15.68 1.31 -11.35
CA ASP A 255 16.98 1.18 -10.67
C ASP A 255 17.91 0.21 -11.39
N SER A 256 17.38 -0.56 -12.35
CA SER A 256 18.17 -1.47 -13.14
C SER A 256 19.24 -0.68 -13.92
N GLU A 257 20.53 -0.94 -13.62
CA GLU A 257 21.68 -0.46 -14.40
C GLU A 257 21.64 -0.99 -15.85
N PHE A 258 20.72 -1.88 -16.13
CA PHE A 258 20.47 -2.43 -17.44
C PHE A 258 19.72 -1.40 -18.29
N ALA A 259 20.47 -0.63 -19.08
CA ALA A 259 19.92 -0.08 -20.31
C ALA A 259 19.55 -1.29 -21.18
N PHE A 260 18.35 -1.84 -20.98
CA PHE A 260 17.88 -2.94 -21.81
C PHE A 260 17.93 -2.50 -23.27
N GLU A 261 18.70 -3.20 -24.10
CA GLU A 261 18.68 -2.94 -25.54
C GLU A 261 17.23 -3.06 -26.01
N ARG A 262 16.75 -2.03 -26.63
CA ARG A 262 15.35 -1.93 -27.11
C ARG A 262 14.95 -3.11 -28.01
N SER A 263 15.86 -3.56 -28.87
CA SER A 263 15.65 -4.72 -29.72
C SER A 263 15.31 -5.97 -28.89
N LEU A 264 15.92 -6.13 -27.74
CA LEU A 264 15.66 -7.22 -26.81
C LEU A 264 14.29 -7.05 -26.12
N ILE A 265 13.92 -5.81 -25.77
CA ILE A 265 12.59 -5.49 -25.20
C ILE A 265 11.50 -5.81 -26.20
N GLU A 266 11.62 -5.29 -27.44
CA GLU A 266 10.67 -5.55 -28.53
C GLU A 266 10.54 -7.05 -28.82
N TYR A 267 11.64 -7.78 -28.82
CA TYR A 267 11.66 -9.23 -29.04
C TYR A 267 10.96 -10.01 -27.92
N ARG A 268 11.28 -9.73 -26.63
CA ARG A 268 10.70 -10.46 -25.51
C ARG A 268 9.24 -10.12 -25.24
N LEU A 269 8.83 -8.87 -25.48
CA LEU A 269 7.43 -8.46 -25.37
C LEU A 269 6.61 -8.88 -26.59
N ASP A 270 7.25 -9.39 -27.67
CA ASP A 270 6.64 -9.68 -28.97
C ASP A 270 5.79 -8.51 -29.46
N ALA A 271 6.28 -7.30 -29.25
CA ALA A 271 5.51 -6.06 -29.51
C ALA A 271 6.44 -4.91 -29.89
N LYS A 272 6.08 -4.23 -31.00
CA LYS A 272 6.70 -2.98 -31.42
C LYS A 272 5.68 -1.86 -31.32
N TYR A 273 5.80 -1.01 -30.32
CA TYR A 273 4.88 0.10 -30.08
C TYR A 273 5.29 1.33 -30.90
N LYS A 274 4.52 1.65 -31.91
CA LYS A 274 4.71 2.83 -32.74
C LYS A 274 3.92 4.04 -32.28
N HIS A 275 2.80 3.82 -31.57
CA HIS A 275 1.90 4.86 -31.13
C HIS A 275 1.64 4.71 -29.62
N TRP A 276 1.97 5.75 -28.87
CA TRP A 276 1.76 5.80 -27.42
C TRP A 276 0.66 6.81 -27.09
N LEU A 277 -0.33 6.37 -26.35
CA LEU A 277 -1.40 7.23 -25.84
C LEU A 277 -1.46 7.01 -24.32
N LEU A 278 -1.07 8.04 -23.56
CA LEU A 278 -1.02 8.02 -22.10
C LEU A 278 -2.15 8.90 -21.57
N ASP A 279 -3.07 8.31 -20.82
CA ASP A 279 -4.18 9.01 -20.16
C ASP A 279 -3.91 9.22 -18.68
N GLU A 280 -4.56 10.21 -18.06
CA GLU A 280 -4.40 10.58 -16.65
C GLU A 280 -2.91 10.80 -16.25
N PHE A 281 -2.13 11.38 -17.13
CA PHE A 281 -0.67 11.43 -17.01
C PHE A 281 -0.17 12.13 -15.75
N GLN A 282 -0.97 13.04 -15.14
CA GLN A 282 -0.62 13.72 -13.88
C GLN A 282 -0.50 12.76 -12.68
N ASP A 283 -0.92 11.50 -12.80
CA ASP A 283 -0.78 10.48 -11.75
C ASP A 283 0.47 9.62 -11.93
N THR A 284 1.21 9.80 -13.02
CA THR A 284 2.43 9.05 -13.32
C THR A 284 3.55 9.46 -12.37
N SER A 285 4.25 8.48 -11.80
CA SER A 285 5.43 8.72 -10.97
C SER A 285 6.69 8.93 -11.81
N ARG A 286 7.72 9.56 -11.22
CA ARG A 286 9.04 9.70 -11.88
C ARG A 286 9.68 8.36 -12.20
N SER A 287 9.51 7.36 -11.35
CA SER A 287 10.02 6.01 -11.58
C SER A 287 9.30 5.35 -12.77
N GLN A 288 7.97 5.45 -12.84
CA GLN A 288 7.19 4.96 -13.99
C GLN A 288 7.59 5.66 -15.30
N TRP A 289 7.77 6.98 -15.25
CA TRP A 289 8.23 7.73 -16.43
C TRP A 289 9.61 7.26 -16.90
N LYS A 290 10.56 7.07 -16.00
CA LYS A 290 11.92 6.59 -16.35
C LYS A 290 11.90 5.25 -17.09
N VAL A 291 10.96 4.36 -16.74
CA VAL A 291 10.74 3.08 -17.46
C VAL A 291 10.18 3.32 -18.87
N LEU A 292 9.17 4.18 -18.97
CA LEU A 292 8.52 4.48 -20.25
C LEU A 292 9.40 5.33 -21.17
N GLU A 293 10.19 6.25 -20.63
CA GLU A 293 11.04 7.18 -21.38
C GLU A 293 11.99 6.45 -22.34
N ASN A 294 12.60 5.34 -21.91
CA ASN A 294 13.46 4.52 -22.76
C ASN A 294 12.76 4.01 -24.03
N LEU A 295 11.46 3.80 -23.98
CA LEU A 295 10.67 3.30 -25.10
C LEU A 295 10.06 4.44 -25.93
N ILE A 296 9.70 5.54 -25.28
CA ILE A 296 9.01 6.68 -25.89
C ILE A 296 10.02 7.65 -26.53
N SER A 297 11.23 7.78 -25.98
CA SER A 297 12.26 8.71 -26.46
C SER A 297 12.59 8.55 -27.96
N GLU A 298 12.61 7.30 -28.48
CA GLU A 298 12.82 7.07 -29.91
C GLU A 298 11.62 7.51 -30.74
N VAL A 299 10.39 7.37 -30.22
CA VAL A 299 9.19 7.86 -30.88
C VAL A 299 9.20 9.39 -30.92
N LEU A 300 9.68 10.03 -29.85
CA LEU A 300 9.85 11.48 -29.77
C LEU A 300 11.00 12.01 -30.64
N SER A 301 11.96 11.17 -30.98
CA SER A 301 13.09 11.51 -31.85
C SER A 301 12.86 11.16 -33.34
N ASP A 302 11.71 10.61 -33.68
CA ASP A 302 11.39 10.14 -35.03
C ASP A 302 10.70 11.24 -35.86
N ASP A 303 11.42 11.78 -36.83
CA ASP A 303 10.92 12.80 -37.78
C ASP A 303 10.12 12.20 -38.96
N SER A 304 10.01 10.87 -39.06
CA SER A 304 9.32 10.22 -40.20
C SER A 304 7.81 10.46 -40.25
N GLY A 305 7.21 10.81 -39.12
CA GLY A 305 5.75 10.92 -38.92
C GLY A 305 5.00 9.59 -38.87
N GLU A 306 5.71 8.46 -38.93
CA GLU A 306 5.10 7.12 -38.80
C GLU A 306 4.84 6.71 -37.33
N ARG A 307 5.41 7.42 -36.35
CA ARG A 307 5.31 7.16 -34.92
C ARG A 307 4.71 8.37 -34.24
N THR A 308 3.93 8.13 -33.18
CA THR A 308 3.28 9.22 -32.44
C THR A 308 3.28 8.96 -30.95
N ALA A 309 3.47 10.02 -30.16
CA ALA A 309 3.27 9.99 -28.72
C ALA A 309 2.26 11.07 -28.34
N TYR A 310 1.28 10.71 -27.54
CA TYR A 310 0.26 11.62 -27.04
C TYR A 310 0.05 11.35 -25.55
N TYR A 311 0.14 12.38 -24.73
CA TYR A 311 -0.20 12.29 -23.33
C TYR A 311 -1.22 13.37 -22.96
N VAL A 312 -2.17 13.01 -22.11
CA VAL A 312 -3.26 13.86 -21.67
C VAL A 312 -3.48 13.73 -20.18
N GLY A 313 -3.86 14.82 -19.54
CA GLY A 313 -4.14 14.86 -18.13
C GLY A 313 -4.54 16.23 -17.64
N ASP A 314 -4.92 16.31 -16.38
CA ASP A 314 -5.27 17.55 -15.71
C ASP A 314 -4.52 17.67 -14.38
N MET A 315 -3.50 18.52 -14.32
CA MET A 315 -2.70 18.73 -13.11
C MET A 315 -3.56 19.11 -11.89
N LYS A 316 -4.71 19.75 -12.10
CA LYS A 316 -5.69 20.07 -11.04
C LYS A 316 -6.36 18.85 -10.44
N GLN A 317 -6.30 17.69 -11.12
CA GLN A 317 -6.83 16.40 -10.66
C GLN A 317 -5.74 15.46 -10.12
N SER A 318 -4.52 15.94 -9.88
CA SER A 318 -3.46 15.15 -9.24
C SER A 318 -3.74 14.96 -7.74
N ILE A 319 -4.17 13.76 -7.36
CA ILE A 319 -4.52 13.39 -5.98
C ILE A 319 -3.81 12.12 -5.50
N TYR A 320 -2.88 11.59 -6.30
CA TYR A 320 -2.08 10.39 -6.00
C TYR A 320 -0.62 10.71 -5.66
N GLY A 321 -0.32 11.93 -5.17
CA GLY A 321 1.02 12.30 -4.71
C GLY A 321 1.56 11.37 -3.61
N TRP A 322 0.68 10.79 -2.76
CA TRP A 322 1.05 9.79 -1.77
C TRP A 322 1.50 8.44 -2.36
N ARG A 323 1.19 8.15 -3.63
CA ARG A 323 1.71 7.03 -4.44
C ARG A 323 2.91 7.41 -5.31
N GLY A 324 3.44 8.62 -5.16
CA GLY A 324 4.56 9.10 -5.97
C GLY A 324 4.18 9.76 -7.28
N GLY A 325 2.88 9.94 -7.58
CA GLY A 325 2.43 10.72 -8.74
C GLY A 325 2.98 12.15 -8.69
N ASP A 326 3.54 12.61 -9.80
CA ASP A 326 4.20 13.91 -9.88
C ASP A 326 3.67 14.74 -11.07
N PRO A 327 2.79 15.73 -10.79
CA PRO A 327 2.23 16.57 -11.84
C PRO A 327 3.27 17.46 -12.54
N GLU A 328 4.45 17.72 -11.93
CA GLU A 328 5.51 18.54 -12.53
C GLU A 328 6.12 17.85 -13.76
N LEU A 329 6.04 16.51 -13.85
CA LEU A 329 6.48 15.75 -15.03
C LEU A 329 5.82 16.23 -16.31
N PHE A 330 4.58 16.69 -16.24
CA PHE A 330 3.85 17.18 -17.40
C PHE A 330 4.58 18.33 -18.12
N ASP A 331 5.06 19.29 -17.33
CA ASP A 331 5.81 20.45 -17.84
C ASP A 331 7.27 20.12 -18.12
N GLU A 332 7.89 19.24 -17.36
CA GLU A 332 9.30 18.84 -17.53
C GLU A 332 9.50 18.13 -18.87
N ILE A 333 8.62 17.20 -19.22
CA ILE A 333 8.69 16.46 -20.50
C ILE A 333 8.49 17.41 -21.67
N PHE A 334 7.50 18.32 -21.58
CA PHE A 334 7.28 19.33 -22.59
C PHE A 334 8.53 20.19 -22.84
N LYS A 335 9.24 20.59 -21.76
CA LYS A 335 10.48 21.36 -21.84
C LYS A 335 11.68 20.56 -22.36
N SER A 336 11.70 19.25 -22.10
CA SER A 336 12.79 18.35 -22.54
C SER A 336 12.76 18.08 -24.04
N TYR A 337 11.59 18.17 -24.69
CA TYR A 337 11.42 17.88 -26.11
C TYR A 337 10.74 19.05 -26.85
N PRO A 338 11.32 20.27 -26.82
CA PRO A 338 10.66 21.49 -27.27
C PRO A 338 10.43 21.56 -28.80
N ASN A 339 11.18 20.78 -29.57
CA ASN A 339 11.07 20.76 -31.06
C ASN A 339 10.09 19.67 -31.53
N THR A 340 9.80 18.67 -30.72
CA THR A 340 9.04 17.47 -31.09
C THR A 340 7.62 17.51 -30.52
N ILE A 341 7.50 17.85 -29.23
CA ILE A 341 6.21 17.92 -28.56
C ILE A 341 5.56 19.28 -28.82
N ARG A 342 4.33 19.23 -29.28
CA ARG A 342 3.51 20.43 -29.49
C ARG A 342 2.39 20.47 -28.51
N ASP A 343 2.16 21.63 -27.90
CA ASP A 343 1.01 21.84 -27.02
C ASP A 343 -0.27 21.84 -27.90
N ALA A 344 -1.21 20.99 -27.54
CA ALA A 344 -2.53 21.02 -28.14
C ALA A 344 -3.39 22.09 -27.43
N LYS A 345 -4.49 22.50 -28.08
CA LYS A 345 -5.44 23.42 -27.46
C LYS A 345 -5.93 22.92 -26.11
N ALA A 346 -5.90 23.76 -25.07
CA ALA A 346 -6.40 23.44 -23.74
C ALA A 346 -7.86 22.98 -23.77
N LEU A 347 -8.16 21.86 -23.10
CA LEU A 347 -9.49 21.27 -23.01
C LEU A 347 -10.26 21.90 -21.82
N ASN A 348 -10.61 23.18 -21.91
CA ASN A 348 -11.30 23.92 -20.85
C ASN A 348 -12.85 23.93 -20.97
N GLU A 349 -13.40 23.40 -22.06
CA GLU A 349 -14.83 23.25 -22.28
C GLU A 349 -15.33 21.91 -21.71
N SER A 350 -16.13 21.98 -20.65
CA SER A 350 -16.74 20.81 -20.02
C SER A 350 -17.94 20.30 -20.82
N ARG A 351 -17.87 19.01 -21.21
CA ARG A 351 -19.02 18.28 -21.79
C ARG A 351 -19.76 17.41 -20.75
N ARG A 352 -19.49 17.65 -19.46
CA ARG A 352 -20.09 16.92 -18.34
C ARG A 352 -21.09 17.78 -17.58
N SER A 353 -20.66 18.98 -17.20
CA SER A 353 -21.35 19.79 -16.18
C SER A 353 -22.12 20.94 -16.79
N SER A 354 -23.31 21.17 -16.26
CA SER A 354 -24.17 22.29 -16.62
C SER A 354 -23.60 23.65 -16.22
N LEU A 355 -24.09 24.72 -16.82
CA LEU A 355 -23.59 26.07 -16.56
C LEU A 355 -23.59 26.49 -15.08
N PRO A 356 -24.63 26.22 -14.24
CA PRO A 356 -24.57 26.57 -12.81
C PRO A 356 -23.46 25.88 -12.04
N VAL A 357 -23.18 24.61 -12.36
CA VAL A 357 -22.08 23.84 -11.73
C VAL A 357 -20.74 24.42 -12.14
N ILE A 358 -20.53 24.70 -13.42
CA ILE A 358 -19.29 25.33 -13.93
C ILE A 358 -19.07 26.70 -13.31
N SER A 359 -20.14 27.52 -13.19
CA SER A 359 -20.06 28.83 -12.54
C SER A 359 -19.62 28.74 -11.07
N ALA A 360 -20.13 27.72 -10.35
CA ALA A 360 -19.70 27.46 -8.98
C ALA A 360 -18.22 27.03 -8.92
N ILE A 361 -17.78 26.14 -9.83
CA ILE A 361 -16.40 25.70 -9.89
C ILE A 361 -15.47 26.90 -10.17
N ASN A 362 -15.79 27.76 -11.14
CA ASN A 362 -15.02 28.95 -11.44
C ASN A 362 -14.95 29.92 -10.26
N ALA A 363 -16.05 30.14 -9.54
CA ALA A 363 -16.07 31.00 -8.36
C ALA A 363 -15.24 30.45 -7.19
N ILE A 364 -15.33 29.15 -6.91
CA ILE A 364 -14.65 28.48 -5.79
C ILE A 364 -13.14 28.39 -6.05
N PHE A 365 -12.74 28.02 -7.27
CA PHE A 365 -11.36 27.67 -7.61
C PHE A 365 -10.59 28.77 -8.34
N SER A 366 -11.15 29.96 -8.48
CA SER A 366 -10.40 31.10 -9.01
C SER A 366 -9.15 31.37 -8.17
N PRO A 367 -8.03 31.82 -8.76
CA PRO A 367 -6.80 32.12 -8.02
C PRO A 367 -7.03 33.10 -6.85
N SER A 368 -7.95 34.03 -6.98
CA SER A 368 -8.33 34.97 -5.91
C SER A 368 -9.01 34.28 -4.71
N SER A 369 -9.88 33.32 -4.95
CA SER A 369 -10.57 32.52 -3.93
C SER A 369 -9.61 31.56 -3.20
N ILE A 370 -8.56 31.09 -3.90
CA ILE A 370 -7.56 30.18 -3.35
C ILE A 370 -6.47 30.91 -2.56
N ARG A 371 -6.24 32.21 -2.81
CA ARG A 371 -5.18 32.98 -2.15
C ARG A 371 -5.15 32.90 -0.60
N PRO A 372 -6.28 32.85 0.13
CA PRO A 372 -6.28 32.70 1.58
C PRO A 372 -5.69 31.36 2.10
N PHE A 373 -5.50 30.36 1.24
CA PHE A 373 -4.83 29.10 1.59
C PHE A 373 -3.29 29.23 1.63
N GLY A 374 -2.74 30.32 1.07
CA GLY A 374 -1.33 30.69 1.04
C GLY A 374 -0.93 31.21 -0.33
N ASP A 375 -0.13 32.30 -0.37
CA ASP A 375 0.26 32.98 -1.62
C ASP A 375 1.02 32.02 -2.56
N ALA A 376 1.96 31.19 -2.05
CA ALA A 376 2.69 30.24 -2.85
C ALA A 376 1.80 29.13 -3.45
N ALA A 377 0.82 28.65 -2.68
CA ALA A 377 -0.15 27.65 -3.18
C ALA A 377 -1.08 28.28 -4.23
N ALA A 378 -1.49 29.52 -4.04
CA ALA A 378 -2.35 30.24 -4.99
C ALA A 378 -1.60 30.57 -6.30
N GLU A 379 -0.30 30.90 -6.22
CA GLU A 379 0.54 31.12 -7.40
C GLU A 379 0.72 29.82 -8.20
N ALA A 380 1.05 28.72 -7.53
CA ALA A 380 1.19 27.42 -8.17
C ALA A 380 -0.14 26.95 -8.78
N TRP A 381 -1.27 27.15 -8.08
CA TRP A 381 -2.61 26.87 -8.58
C TRP A 381 -2.94 27.74 -9.81
N GLY A 382 -2.61 29.04 -9.77
CA GLY A 382 -2.85 29.99 -10.85
C GLY A 382 -2.15 29.62 -12.16
N LYS A 383 -0.98 28.96 -12.10
CA LYS A 383 -0.27 28.44 -13.29
C LYS A 383 -1.02 27.29 -13.98
N MET A 384 -1.77 26.50 -13.19
CA MET A 384 -2.55 25.36 -13.69
C MET A 384 -3.99 25.74 -14.03
N TRP A 385 -4.47 26.89 -13.52
CA TRP A 385 -5.85 27.28 -13.62
C TRP A 385 -6.19 27.89 -14.98
N CYS A 386 -7.26 27.41 -15.59
CA CYS A 386 -7.96 28.08 -16.67
C CYS A 386 -9.45 28.12 -16.36
N GLU A 387 -10.12 29.19 -16.72
CA GLU A 387 -11.57 29.31 -16.53
C GLU A 387 -12.28 28.27 -17.40
N HIS A 388 -13.24 27.55 -16.80
CA HIS A 388 -13.99 26.50 -17.48
C HIS A 388 -15.25 27.06 -18.12
N THR A 389 -15.60 26.51 -19.29
CA THR A 389 -16.86 26.78 -19.99
C THR A 389 -17.72 25.51 -20.03
N SER A 390 -19.03 25.66 -20.09
CA SER A 390 -19.96 24.55 -20.26
C SER A 390 -20.33 24.43 -21.75
N HIS A 391 -20.25 23.21 -22.30
CA HIS A 391 -20.72 22.96 -23.66
C HIS A 391 -22.26 23.10 -23.70
N ALA A 392 -22.80 23.56 -24.84
CA ALA A 392 -24.23 23.80 -25.00
C ALA A 392 -25.11 22.57 -24.68
N ASP A 393 -24.63 21.36 -25.02
CA ASP A 393 -25.36 20.10 -24.74
C ASP A 393 -25.54 19.78 -23.25
N CYS A 394 -24.76 20.40 -22.37
CA CYS A 394 -24.87 20.19 -20.92
C CYS A 394 -26.05 20.97 -20.29
N GLY A 395 -26.59 21.94 -21.03
CA GLY A 395 -27.75 22.72 -20.61
C GLY A 395 -27.46 23.78 -19.55
N THR A 396 -28.49 24.58 -19.29
CA THR A 396 -28.47 25.65 -18.27
C THR A 396 -29.16 25.21 -16.96
N ASP A 397 -29.82 24.06 -16.96
CA ASP A 397 -30.51 23.51 -15.78
C ASP A 397 -29.52 22.93 -14.78
N GLY A 398 -29.60 23.37 -13.54
CA GLY A 398 -28.75 22.86 -12.47
C GLY A 398 -28.77 23.74 -11.24
N CYS A 399 -28.06 23.29 -10.20
CA CYS A 399 -27.98 24.01 -8.94
C CYS A 399 -26.61 23.78 -8.27
N ALA A 400 -26.03 24.85 -7.76
CA ALA A 400 -24.96 24.78 -6.78
C ALA A 400 -25.40 25.52 -5.51
N ALA A 401 -25.44 24.81 -4.39
CA ALA A 401 -26.00 25.33 -3.16
C ALA A 401 -25.19 24.97 -1.91
N TYR A 402 -25.25 25.83 -0.89
CA TYR A 402 -24.65 25.63 0.43
C TYR A 402 -25.75 25.52 1.49
N LEU A 403 -25.75 24.39 2.25
CA LEU A 403 -26.68 24.14 3.34
C LEU A 403 -25.98 24.40 4.67
N GLU A 404 -26.59 25.22 5.52
CA GLU A 404 -26.07 25.61 6.83
C GLU A 404 -26.52 24.62 7.91
N VAL A 405 -25.54 24.03 8.62
CA VAL A 405 -25.76 23.08 9.72
C VAL A 405 -24.86 23.38 10.89
N SER A 406 -25.27 22.97 12.11
CA SER A 406 -24.54 23.29 13.34
C SER A 406 -23.56 22.20 13.79
N ASP A 407 -23.89 20.95 13.57
CA ASP A 407 -23.18 19.77 14.11
C ASP A 407 -23.14 18.58 13.14
N VAL A 408 -22.49 17.48 13.54
CA VAL A 408 -22.27 16.28 12.70
C VAL A 408 -23.57 15.52 12.42
N GLU A 409 -24.48 15.42 13.41
CA GLU A 409 -25.77 14.75 13.22
C GLU A 409 -26.65 15.53 12.23
N SER A 410 -26.68 16.86 12.36
CA SER A 410 -27.38 17.74 11.41
C SER A 410 -26.83 17.62 9.97
N LYS A 411 -25.53 17.27 9.77
CA LYS A 411 -24.98 16.99 8.44
C LYS A 411 -25.64 15.76 7.80
N ILE A 412 -25.81 14.69 8.58
CA ILE A 412 -26.46 13.46 8.07
C ILE A 412 -27.95 13.73 7.81
N ASP A 413 -28.61 14.55 8.67
CA ASP A 413 -30.00 14.97 8.45
C ASP A 413 -30.14 15.79 7.17
N ALA A 414 -29.22 16.69 6.88
CA ALA A 414 -29.19 17.46 5.66
C ALA A 414 -28.98 16.58 4.41
N VAL A 415 -28.01 15.63 4.46
CA VAL A 415 -27.82 14.66 3.37
C VAL A 415 -29.10 13.86 3.13
N TYR A 416 -29.70 13.34 4.19
CA TYR A 416 -30.95 12.58 4.09
C TYR A 416 -32.10 13.43 3.53
N GLY A 417 -32.23 14.68 3.99
CA GLY A 417 -33.22 15.62 3.50
C GLY A 417 -33.10 15.91 2.01
N ILE A 418 -31.84 16.15 1.50
CA ILE A 418 -31.59 16.32 0.05
C ILE A 418 -32.01 15.08 -0.73
N LEU A 419 -31.63 13.90 -0.25
CA LEU A 419 -31.98 12.64 -0.92
C LEU A 419 -33.47 12.35 -0.91
N LYS A 420 -34.18 12.70 0.17
CA LYS A 420 -35.63 12.53 0.29
C LYS A 420 -36.38 13.52 -0.61
N GLU A 421 -35.91 14.78 -0.71
CA GLU A 421 -36.51 15.83 -1.54
C GLU A 421 -36.35 15.55 -3.03
N ILE A 422 -35.13 15.18 -3.47
CA ILE A 422 -34.82 14.91 -4.87
C ILE A 422 -35.39 13.55 -5.31
N ASP A 423 -35.40 12.54 -4.41
CA ASP A 423 -35.75 11.16 -4.68
C ASP A 423 -35.09 10.61 -5.95
N PRO A 424 -33.76 10.34 -5.91
CA PRO A 424 -33.03 9.93 -7.10
C PRO A 424 -33.51 8.59 -7.67
N SER A 425 -34.00 7.69 -6.83
CA SER A 425 -34.53 6.39 -7.27
C SER A 425 -35.78 6.52 -8.14
N LYS A 426 -36.66 7.42 -7.75
CA LYS A 426 -37.92 7.67 -8.48
C LYS A 426 -37.68 8.38 -9.80
N ARG A 427 -36.66 9.25 -9.87
CA ARG A 427 -36.32 10.05 -11.05
C ARG A 427 -35.28 9.42 -11.96
N GLY A 428 -34.70 8.28 -11.54
CA GLY A 428 -33.65 7.60 -12.30
C GLY A 428 -32.31 8.37 -12.32
N LEU A 429 -32.07 9.19 -11.29
CA LEU A 429 -30.85 9.98 -11.12
C LEU A 429 -29.80 9.20 -10.33
N GLU A 430 -28.53 9.47 -10.62
CA GLU A 430 -27.38 8.95 -9.90
C GLU A 430 -26.80 10.03 -8.97
N CYS A 431 -26.68 9.69 -7.68
CA CYS A 431 -26.14 10.58 -6.66
C CYS A 431 -24.85 10.02 -6.06
N ALA A 432 -23.85 10.87 -5.86
CA ALA A 432 -22.71 10.56 -5.00
C ALA A 432 -22.68 11.43 -3.74
N VAL A 433 -22.48 10.79 -2.58
CA VAL A 433 -22.09 11.48 -1.34
C VAL A 433 -20.59 11.27 -1.14
N LEU A 434 -19.80 12.33 -1.30
CA LEU A 434 -18.35 12.25 -1.33
C LEU A 434 -17.72 12.73 -0.02
N VAL A 435 -16.84 11.90 0.53
CA VAL A 435 -16.11 12.16 1.78
C VAL A 435 -14.61 11.87 1.61
N TYR A 436 -13.80 12.15 2.63
CA TYR A 436 -12.34 11.98 2.53
C TYR A 436 -11.81 10.68 3.14
N LYS A 437 -12.58 10.02 4.04
CA LYS A 437 -12.12 8.84 4.79
C LYS A 437 -13.16 7.72 4.76
N ASN A 438 -12.71 6.47 4.71
CA ASN A 438 -13.60 5.30 4.75
C ASN A 438 -14.51 5.28 5.99
N LYS A 439 -13.99 5.66 7.16
CA LYS A 439 -14.79 5.78 8.39
C LYS A 439 -15.99 6.74 8.26
N GLN A 440 -15.85 7.81 7.47
CA GLN A 440 -16.94 8.75 7.20
C GLN A 440 -17.98 8.13 6.27
N VAL A 441 -17.55 7.28 5.31
CA VAL A 441 -18.49 6.54 4.44
C VAL A 441 -19.39 5.62 5.28
N GLU A 442 -18.82 4.84 6.19
CA GLU A 442 -19.56 3.96 7.11
C GLU A 442 -20.56 4.74 7.93
N ASN A 443 -20.11 5.80 8.61
CA ASN A 443 -20.96 6.63 9.45
C ASN A 443 -22.18 7.23 8.69
N ILE A 444 -21.95 7.69 7.45
CA ILE A 444 -23.03 8.27 6.62
C ILE A 444 -24.00 7.16 6.19
N ILE A 445 -23.52 6.01 5.74
CA ILE A 445 -24.37 4.89 5.32
C ILE A 445 -25.28 4.45 6.48
N ASP A 446 -24.71 4.23 7.66
CA ASP A 446 -25.46 3.81 8.83
C ASP A 446 -26.47 4.84 9.26
N GLY A 447 -26.05 6.11 9.26
CA GLY A 447 -26.94 7.23 9.57
C GLY A 447 -28.11 7.39 8.58
N LEU A 448 -27.86 7.23 7.28
CA LEU A 448 -28.89 7.28 6.24
C LEU A 448 -29.85 6.09 6.33
N ARG A 449 -29.34 4.88 6.52
CA ARG A 449 -30.17 3.66 6.68
C ARG A 449 -31.08 3.74 7.92
N ALA A 450 -30.55 4.29 9.04
CA ALA A 450 -31.33 4.48 10.26
C ALA A 450 -32.51 5.46 10.05
N ARG A 451 -32.27 6.59 9.36
CA ARG A 451 -33.30 7.60 9.06
C ARG A 451 -34.32 7.10 8.06
N ALA A 452 -33.85 6.44 7.01
CA ALA A 452 -34.72 5.81 6.00
C ALA A 452 -35.67 4.77 6.63
N LYS A 453 -35.16 3.95 7.56
CA LYS A 453 -35.96 2.97 8.31
C LYS A 453 -36.99 3.64 9.22
N LYS A 454 -36.60 4.72 9.91
CA LYS A 454 -37.50 5.49 10.80
C LYS A 454 -38.67 6.12 10.04
N ASP A 455 -38.40 6.66 8.86
CA ASP A 455 -39.37 7.35 8.03
C ASP A 455 -40.15 6.40 7.09
N GLY A 456 -39.76 5.14 6.99
CA GLY A 456 -40.31 4.18 6.01
C GLY A 456 -40.02 4.55 4.55
N PHE A 457 -38.99 5.37 4.31
CA PHE A 457 -38.62 5.83 2.97
C PHE A 457 -37.62 4.83 2.32
N PRO A 458 -37.94 4.28 1.13
CA PRO A 458 -37.06 3.30 0.46
C PRO A 458 -35.86 4.02 -0.18
N LEU A 459 -34.77 4.13 0.54
CA LEU A 459 -33.54 4.74 0.07
C LEU A 459 -32.48 3.67 -0.25
N PRO A 460 -32.25 3.31 -1.52
CA PRO A 460 -31.19 2.39 -1.91
C PRO A 460 -29.83 3.08 -1.83
N VAL A 461 -29.15 2.92 -0.68
CA VAL A 461 -27.81 3.45 -0.45
C VAL A 461 -26.81 2.31 -0.51
N ALA A 462 -25.81 2.43 -1.37
CA ALA A 462 -24.66 1.56 -1.41
C ALA A 462 -23.39 2.33 -1.08
N GLY A 463 -22.49 1.69 -0.35
CA GLY A 463 -21.13 2.18 -0.15
C GLY A 463 -20.19 1.52 -1.14
N GLU A 464 -19.34 2.30 -1.78
CA GLU A 464 -18.19 1.74 -2.47
C GLU A 464 -17.06 1.54 -1.45
N LEU A 465 -17.37 0.72 -0.47
CA LEU A 465 -16.41 0.23 0.51
C LEU A 465 -16.10 -1.23 0.18
N ASP A 466 -14.84 -1.54 0.22
CA ASP A 466 -14.43 -2.91 0.43
C ASP A 466 -14.72 -3.23 1.92
N CYS A 467 -15.94 -3.73 2.18
CA CYS A 467 -16.34 -4.06 3.55
C CYS A 467 -15.61 -5.31 4.00
N SER A 468 -14.90 -5.22 5.13
CA SER A 468 -14.40 -6.42 5.79
C SER A 468 -15.59 -7.31 6.18
N ILE A 469 -15.49 -8.58 5.86
CA ILE A 469 -16.55 -9.54 6.21
C ILE A 469 -16.74 -9.70 7.72
N SER A 470 -15.81 -9.21 8.54
CA SER A 470 -15.84 -9.32 10.00
C SER A 470 -16.52 -8.15 10.71
N ASP A 471 -16.74 -6.98 10.04
CA ASP A 471 -17.03 -5.74 10.75
C ASP A 471 -18.51 -5.38 10.80
N ASP A 472 -19.32 -5.88 9.84
CA ASP A 472 -20.72 -5.46 9.64
C ASP A 472 -21.78 -6.48 10.11
N ASN A 473 -21.33 -7.58 10.74
CA ASN A 473 -22.21 -8.67 11.20
C ASN A 473 -21.70 -9.32 12.49
N MET A 474 -22.53 -10.14 13.12
CA MET A 474 -22.18 -10.87 14.35
C MET A 474 -21.71 -12.32 14.07
N VAL A 475 -22.01 -12.86 12.89
CA VAL A 475 -21.80 -14.27 12.57
C VAL A 475 -20.32 -14.56 12.35
N VAL A 476 -19.65 -13.76 11.51
CA VAL A 476 -18.23 -13.98 11.21
C VAL A 476 -17.36 -13.79 12.45
N PRO A 477 -17.48 -12.69 13.24
CA PRO A 477 -16.74 -12.55 14.50
C PRO A 477 -16.95 -13.71 15.49
N ALA A 478 -18.17 -14.26 15.55
CA ALA A 478 -18.44 -15.41 16.42
C ALA A 478 -17.68 -16.68 15.97
N VAL A 479 -17.68 -16.96 14.66
CA VAL A 479 -16.92 -18.09 14.10
C VAL A 479 -15.42 -17.90 14.28
N LEU A 480 -14.89 -16.70 14.00
CA LEU A 480 -13.48 -16.39 14.23
C LEU A 480 -13.09 -16.51 15.71
N SER A 481 -14.00 -16.17 16.63
CA SER A 481 -13.78 -16.33 18.08
C SER A 481 -13.77 -17.80 18.51
N LEU A 482 -14.62 -18.65 17.90
CA LEU A 482 -14.57 -20.10 18.10
C LEU A 482 -13.21 -20.66 17.67
N LEU A 483 -12.75 -20.33 16.47
CA LEU A 483 -11.46 -20.78 15.94
C LEU A 483 -10.29 -20.30 16.82
N LYS A 484 -10.32 -19.02 17.20
CA LYS A 484 -9.30 -18.45 18.07
C LYS A 484 -9.24 -19.13 19.44
N SER A 485 -10.40 -19.40 20.06
CA SER A 485 -10.45 -20.09 21.33
C SER A 485 -10.07 -21.58 21.27
N ALA A 486 -10.17 -22.20 20.06
CA ALA A 486 -9.65 -23.54 19.83
C ALA A 486 -8.11 -23.54 19.78
N ALA A 487 -7.50 -22.60 19.07
CA ALA A 487 -6.03 -22.47 18.97
C ALA A 487 -5.38 -21.97 20.26
N HIS A 488 -6.07 -21.08 21.00
CA HIS A 488 -5.54 -20.43 22.20
C HIS A 488 -6.38 -20.75 23.43
N PRO A 489 -6.07 -21.83 24.17
CA PRO A 489 -6.85 -22.24 25.35
C PRO A 489 -6.97 -21.19 26.45
N GLY A 490 -6.01 -20.26 26.55
CA GLY A 490 -6.02 -19.14 27.49
C GLY A 490 -6.92 -17.96 27.11
N ASP A 491 -7.46 -17.92 25.88
CA ASP A 491 -8.37 -16.86 25.42
C ASP A 491 -9.82 -17.12 25.89
N THR A 492 -10.08 -16.81 27.15
CA THR A 492 -11.40 -16.99 27.78
C THR A 492 -12.45 -16.03 27.23
N ILE A 493 -12.02 -14.84 26.71
CA ILE A 493 -12.94 -13.83 26.14
C ILE A 493 -13.52 -14.35 24.81
N SER A 494 -12.68 -14.82 23.91
CA SER A 494 -13.12 -15.39 22.63
C SER A 494 -14.02 -16.62 22.86
N LEU A 495 -13.69 -17.46 23.84
CA LEU A 495 -14.54 -18.61 24.22
C LEU A 495 -15.90 -18.15 24.75
N ALA A 496 -15.91 -17.18 25.67
CA ALA A 496 -17.16 -16.63 26.20
C ALA A 496 -18.06 -16.05 25.10
N TYR A 497 -17.46 -15.29 24.17
CA TYR A 497 -18.19 -14.72 23.03
C TYR A 497 -18.79 -15.83 22.12
N ALA A 498 -18.01 -16.84 21.76
CA ALA A 498 -18.51 -17.96 20.96
C ALA A 498 -19.67 -18.69 21.67
N ARG A 499 -19.59 -18.89 23.02
CA ARG A 499 -20.62 -19.52 23.82
C ARG A 499 -21.90 -18.69 24.01
N MET A 500 -21.85 -17.40 23.80
CA MET A 500 -23.05 -16.54 23.79
C MET A 500 -23.86 -16.67 22.49
N THR A 501 -23.41 -17.47 21.55
CA THR A 501 -24.01 -17.70 20.23
C THR A 501 -24.37 -19.16 20.05
N PRO A 502 -25.15 -19.55 19.02
CA PRO A 502 -25.44 -20.94 18.72
C PRO A 502 -24.21 -21.86 18.52
N LEU A 503 -23.00 -21.25 18.38
CA LEU A 503 -21.75 -22.01 18.31
C LEU A 503 -21.37 -22.70 19.65
N GLU A 504 -22.00 -22.34 20.76
CA GLU A 504 -21.82 -22.99 22.09
C GLU A 504 -21.89 -24.51 22.01
N ARG A 505 -22.77 -25.05 21.18
CA ARG A 505 -22.94 -26.50 21.01
C ARG A 505 -21.67 -27.22 20.53
N PHE A 506 -20.83 -26.54 19.73
CA PHE A 506 -19.55 -27.09 19.28
C PHE A 506 -18.48 -27.09 20.37
N THR A 507 -18.74 -26.47 21.52
CA THR A 507 -17.81 -26.37 22.67
C THR A 507 -18.24 -27.23 23.86
N ARG A 508 -19.27 -28.07 23.73
CA ARG A 508 -19.85 -28.86 24.85
C ARG A 508 -19.03 -30.10 25.22
N GLN A 509 -18.40 -30.72 24.21
CA GLN A 509 -17.59 -31.90 24.43
C GLN A 509 -16.24 -31.53 25.08
N PRO A 510 -15.65 -32.35 25.98
CA PRO A 510 -14.38 -32.02 26.61
C PRO A 510 -13.22 -31.83 25.62
N ASP A 511 -13.20 -32.61 24.54
CA ASP A 511 -12.19 -32.64 23.46
C ASP A 511 -12.51 -31.76 22.25
N TRP A 512 -13.44 -30.81 22.42
CA TRP A 512 -13.92 -29.97 21.30
C TRP A 512 -12.79 -29.20 20.58
N ARG A 513 -11.74 -28.80 21.30
CA ARG A 513 -10.61 -28.07 20.71
C ARG A 513 -9.83 -28.97 19.75
N GLU A 514 -9.42 -30.12 20.27
CA GLU A 514 -8.70 -31.15 19.52
C GLU A 514 -9.50 -31.60 18.28
N SER A 515 -10.82 -31.74 18.45
CA SER A 515 -11.73 -32.10 17.34
C SER A 515 -11.74 -31.03 16.25
N ILE A 516 -11.85 -29.73 16.60
CA ILE A 516 -11.82 -28.62 15.62
C ILE A 516 -10.45 -28.55 14.93
N LEU A 517 -9.36 -28.59 15.70
CA LEU A 517 -8.01 -28.53 15.16
C LEU A 517 -7.69 -29.69 14.23
N SER A 518 -8.10 -30.92 14.62
CA SER A 518 -7.95 -32.12 13.79
C SER A 518 -8.78 -32.05 12.50
N GLU A 519 -10.03 -31.58 12.60
CA GLU A 519 -10.91 -31.41 11.43
C GLU A 519 -10.30 -30.41 10.42
N ILE A 520 -9.83 -29.24 10.88
CA ILE A 520 -9.20 -28.24 10.02
C ILE A 520 -7.89 -28.77 9.39
N SER A 521 -7.06 -29.44 10.19
CA SER A 521 -5.82 -30.01 9.69
C SER A 521 -6.04 -31.08 8.62
N SER A 522 -7.14 -31.83 8.71
CA SER A 522 -7.45 -32.94 7.78
C SER A 522 -8.17 -32.50 6.52
N CYS A 523 -9.01 -31.48 6.57
CA CYS A 523 -9.88 -31.13 5.44
C CYS A 523 -9.82 -29.65 5.01
N GLY A 524 -9.04 -28.81 5.70
CA GLY A 524 -8.94 -27.37 5.45
C GLY A 524 -10.08 -26.57 6.08
N PHE A 525 -9.94 -25.24 6.03
CA PHE A 525 -10.93 -24.29 6.57
C PHE A 525 -12.24 -24.29 5.77
N GLU A 526 -12.16 -24.35 4.45
CA GLU A 526 -13.33 -24.32 3.57
C GLU A 526 -14.32 -25.45 3.93
N LYS A 527 -13.86 -26.70 3.95
CA LYS A 527 -14.72 -27.86 4.24
C LYS A 527 -15.21 -27.86 5.69
N PHE A 528 -14.36 -27.46 6.64
CA PHE A 528 -14.75 -27.28 8.03
C PHE A 528 -15.89 -26.26 8.15
N LEU A 529 -15.73 -25.06 7.61
CA LEU A 529 -16.73 -23.99 7.69
C LEU A 529 -18.01 -24.35 6.94
N SER A 530 -17.91 -24.98 5.79
CA SER A 530 -19.07 -25.46 5.02
C SER A 530 -19.91 -26.46 5.82
N ARG A 531 -19.30 -27.42 6.52
CA ARG A 531 -20.01 -28.36 7.40
C ARG A 531 -20.72 -27.65 8.55
N LYS A 532 -20.02 -26.69 9.22
CA LYS A 532 -20.62 -25.90 10.32
C LYS A 532 -21.76 -25.02 9.81
N PHE A 533 -21.61 -24.40 8.63
CA PHE A 533 -22.66 -23.63 7.99
C PHE A 533 -23.92 -24.44 7.71
N MET A 534 -23.76 -25.63 7.14
CA MET A 534 -24.89 -26.51 6.84
C MET A 534 -25.63 -26.97 8.11
N SER A 535 -24.90 -27.30 9.17
CA SER A 535 -25.48 -27.65 10.47
C SER A 535 -26.26 -26.48 11.08
N LEU A 536 -25.68 -25.27 11.13
CA LEU A 536 -26.31 -24.07 11.67
C LEU A 536 -27.57 -23.65 10.86
N LYS A 537 -27.51 -23.81 9.54
CA LYS A 537 -28.63 -23.49 8.65
C LYS A 537 -29.77 -24.49 8.80
N ALA A 538 -29.48 -25.78 8.91
CA ALA A 538 -30.51 -26.85 9.07
C ALA A 538 -31.30 -26.71 10.36
N GLU A 539 -30.68 -26.22 11.42
CA GLU A 539 -31.32 -26.02 12.73
C GLU A 539 -31.99 -24.64 12.89
N GLY A 540 -31.86 -23.76 11.88
CA GLY A 540 -32.46 -22.42 11.90
C GLY A 540 -31.70 -21.41 12.78
N ASP A 541 -30.49 -21.73 13.22
CA ASP A 541 -29.64 -20.88 14.09
C ASP A 541 -29.10 -19.65 13.39
N ILE A 542 -29.00 -19.68 12.05
CA ILE A 542 -28.66 -18.53 11.24
C ILE A 542 -29.89 -18.16 10.41
N SER A 543 -30.43 -16.99 10.66
CA SER A 543 -31.57 -16.41 9.97
C SER A 543 -31.22 -15.09 9.29
N GLY A 544 -31.89 -14.82 8.17
CA GLY A 544 -31.71 -13.60 7.39
C GLY A 544 -30.68 -13.73 6.27
N ASN A 545 -31.06 -13.20 5.10
CA ASN A 545 -30.25 -13.30 3.87
C ASN A 545 -28.86 -12.68 4.03
N PHE A 546 -28.74 -11.62 4.82
CA PHE A 546 -27.46 -10.93 5.05
C PHE A 546 -26.47 -11.80 5.85
N SER A 547 -26.91 -12.38 6.98
CA SER A 547 -26.07 -13.27 7.80
C SER A 547 -25.63 -14.52 7.03
N LEU A 548 -26.53 -15.10 6.24
CA LEU A 548 -26.22 -16.22 5.36
C LEU A 548 -25.21 -15.85 4.27
N ALA A 549 -25.32 -14.63 3.70
CA ALA A 549 -24.39 -14.14 2.70
C ALA A 549 -22.98 -13.92 3.31
N ARG A 550 -22.89 -13.33 4.51
CA ARG A 550 -21.60 -13.10 5.18
C ARG A 550 -20.90 -14.39 5.60
N PHE A 551 -21.66 -15.41 6.04
CA PHE A 551 -21.05 -16.72 6.29
C PHE A 551 -20.54 -17.38 4.99
N LYS A 552 -21.25 -17.25 3.88
CA LYS A 552 -20.78 -17.73 2.57
C LYS A 552 -19.49 -17.02 2.15
N ASN A 553 -19.43 -15.69 2.33
CA ASN A 553 -18.18 -14.94 2.04
C ASN A 553 -17.00 -15.41 2.92
N LEU A 554 -17.27 -15.86 4.16
CA LEU A 554 -16.23 -16.46 4.99
C LEU A 554 -15.77 -17.82 4.43
N ILE A 555 -16.69 -18.60 3.85
CA ILE A 555 -16.33 -19.87 3.17
C ILE A 555 -15.52 -19.58 1.90
N ASP A 556 -15.90 -18.56 1.13
CA ASP A 556 -15.15 -18.13 -0.06
C ASP A 556 -13.71 -17.69 0.33
N ALA A 557 -13.60 -16.91 1.41
CA ALA A 557 -12.30 -16.53 1.97
C ALA A 557 -11.47 -17.74 2.41
N ALA A 558 -12.11 -18.74 3.00
CA ALA A 558 -11.44 -19.98 3.41
C ALA A 558 -10.97 -20.81 2.21
N CYS A 559 -11.74 -20.83 1.12
CA CYS A 559 -11.36 -21.50 -0.11
C CYS A 559 -10.09 -20.87 -0.74
N GLU A 560 -10.04 -19.53 -0.80
CA GLU A 560 -8.86 -18.81 -1.27
C GLU A 560 -7.65 -19.04 -0.35
N PHE A 561 -7.88 -19.03 0.97
CA PHE A 561 -6.81 -19.28 1.94
C PHE A 561 -6.23 -20.69 1.84
N ASP A 562 -7.10 -21.71 1.75
CA ASP A 562 -6.69 -23.12 1.66
C ASP A 562 -5.92 -23.43 0.36
N ALA A 563 -6.17 -22.67 -0.72
CA ALA A 563 -5.48 -22.84 -2.00
C ALA A 563 -4.01 -22.38 -1.95
N GLU A 564 -3.68 -21.39 -1.11
CA GLU A 564 -2.38 -20.72 -1.15
C GLU A 564 -1.54 -20.90 0.13
N PHE A 565 -2.18 -21.21 1.27
CA PHE A 565 -1.54 -21.15 2.58
C PHE A 565 -1.62 -22.46 3.36
N SER A 566 -0.69 -22.62 4.31
CA SER A 566 -0.75 -23.73 5.27
C SER A 566 -1.91 -23.52 6.27
N PRO A 567 -2.47 -24.58 6.87
CA PRO A 567 -3.62 -24.51 7.78
C PRO A 567 -3.24 -23.94 9.17
N ASP A 568 -2.69 -22.73 9.18
CA ASP A 568 -2.42 -21.96 10.39
C ASP A 568 -3.64 -21.13 10.76
N ILE A 569 -4.14 -21.30 11.99
CA ILE A 569 -5.37 -20.62 12.42
C ILE A 569 -5.14 -19.11 12.59
N ASP A 570 -4.01 -18.67 13.12
CA ASP A 570 -3.75 -17.25 13.34
C ASP A 570 -3.60 -16.50 12.01
N ASP A 571 -2.93 -17.11 11.03
CA ASP A 571 -2.86 -16.59 9.66
C ASP A 571 -4.27 -16.52 9.04
N PHE A 572 -5.10 -17.55 9.20
CA PHE A 572 -6.48 -17.52 8.70
C PHE A 572 -7.34 -16.46 9.39
N LEU A 573 -7.23 -16.32 10.72
CA LEU A 573 -7.96 -15.29 11.46
C LEU A 573 -7.61 -13.88 10.97
N GLU A 574 -6.34 -13.64 10.65
CA GLU A 574 -5.92 -12.35 10.10
C GLU A 574 -6.38 -12.16 8.66
N PHE A 575 -6.28 -13.19 7.82
CA PHE A 575 -6.79 -13.19 6.45
C PHE A 575 -8.28 -12.88 6.42
N ALA A 576 -9.08 -13.61 7.17
CA ALA A 576 -10.54 -13.42 7.22
C ALA A 576 -10.96 -12.03 7.74
N ARG A 577 -10.20 -11.44 8.70
CA ARG A 577 -10.46 -10.06 9.15
C ARG A 577 -10.14 -9.01 8.12
N LYS A 578 -9.20 -9.26 7.22
CA LYS A 578 -8.83 -8.35 6.14
C LYS A 578 -9.57 -8.64 4.83
N TYR A 579 -10.23 -9.80 4.75
CA TYR A 579 -10.97 -10.19 3.56
C TYR A 579 -12.10 -9.21 3.29
N LYS A 580 -12.06 -8.62 2.10
CA LYS A 580 -12.98 -7.56 1.69
C LYS A 580 -13.92 -8.07 0.60
N VAL A 581 -15.18 -7.79 0.76
CA VAL A 581 -16.22 -8.06 -0.24
C VAL A 581 -16.73 -6.74 -0.77
N ARG A 582 -16.73 -6.58 -2.09
CA ARG A 582 -17.38 -5.44 -2.73
C ARG A 582 -18.89 -5.63 -2.66
N GLU A 583 -19.58 -4.76 -1.95
CA GLU A 583 -21.02 -4.62 -2.17
C GLU A 583 -21.21 -4.07 -3.60
N THR A 584 -21.86 -4.85 -4.45
CA THR A 584 -22.13 -4.45 -5.84
C THR A 584 -23.06 -3.25 -5.86
N SER A 585 -22.49 -2.05 -5.96
CA SER A 585 -23.24 -0.77 -6.04
C SER A 585 -24.00 -0.56 -7.35
N LYS A 586 -23.86 -1.47 -8.33
CA LYS A 586 -24.41 -1.31 -9.68
C LYS A 586 -25.94 -1.16 -9.78
N GLN A 587 -26.67 -1.27 -8.69
CA GLN A 587 -28.13 -1.13 -8.65
C GLN A 587 -28.62 -0.02 -7.71
N SER A 588 -27.72 0.75 -7.09
CA SER A 588 -28.10 1.79 -6.15
C SER A 588 -28.02 3.17 -6.80
N SER A 589 -29.10 3.95 -6.67
CA SER A 589 -29.14 5.33 -7.13
C SER A 589 -28.33 6.30 -6.25
N VAL A 590 -27.96 5.88 -5.04
CA VAL A 590 -27.14 6.66 -4.11
C VAL A 590 -25.89 5.90 -3.75
N GLN A 591 -24.74 6.47 -4.09
CA GLN A 591 -23.42 5.92 -3.82
C GLN A 591 -22.69 6.80 -2.79
N VAL A 592 -22.22 6.20 -1.69
CA VAL A 592 -21.38 6.90 -0.70
C VAL A 592 -19.96 6.40 -0.85
N MET A 593 -19.01 7.31 -1.15
CA MET A 593 -17.62 6.92 -1.42
C MET A 593 -16.62 8.01 -1.04
N THR A 594 -15.33 7.67 -1.08
CA THR A 594 -14.29 8.68 -0.92
C THR A 594 -14.06 9.44 -2.23
N VAL A 595 -13.58 10.70 -2.13
CA VAL A 595 -13.22 11.53 -3.29
C VAL A 595 -12.20 10.79 -4.20
N HIS A 596 -11.25 10.04 -3.64
CA HIS A 596 -10.30 9.27 -4.43
C HIS A 596 -10.98 8.21 -5.32
N LYS A 597 -11.97 7.50 -4.79
CA LYS A 597 -12.72 6.48 -5.54
C LYS A 597 -13.66 7.10 -6.60
N SER A 598 -14.05 8.37 -6.45
CA SER A 598 -14.89 9.06 -7.42
C SER A 598 -14.14 9.58 -8.64
N LYS A 599 -12.79 9.55 -8.64
CA LYS A 599 -11.99 10.00 -9.79
C LYS A 599 -12.34 9.16 -11.03
N GLY A 600 -12.50 9.81 -12.18
CA GLY A 600 -12.96 9.15 -13.41
C GLY A 600 -14.47 8.93 -13.51
N LEU A 601 -15.24 9.05 -12.40
CA LEU A 601 -16.70 8.89 -12.39
C LEU A 601 -17.40 10.26 -12.55
N ASP A 602 -18.69 10.21 -12.87
CA ASP A 602 -19.59 11.39 -12.87
C ASP A 602 -20.99 11.01 -12.39
N PHE A 603 -21.71 11.98 -11.79
CA PHE A 603 -23.01 11.75 -11.18
C PHE A 603 -23.95 12.91 -11.52
N ASP A 604 -25.26 12.65 -11.61
CA ASP A 604 -26.25 13.70 -11.88
C ASP A 604 -26.19 14.79 -10.81
N PHE A 605 -25.98 14.38 -9.55
CA PHE A 605 -25.69 15.34 -8.49
C PHE A 605 -24.75 14.79 -7.43
N VAL A 606 -24.01 15.70 -6.80
CA VAL A 606 -22.99 15.37 -5.78
C VAL A 606 -23.30 16.13 -4.49
N ILE A 607 -23.15 15.44 -3.36
CA ILE A 607 -23.27 16.03 -2.02
C ILE A 607 -21.90 15.92 -1.34
N LEU A 608 -21.38 17.05 -0.84
CA LEU A 608 -20.12 17.16 -0.12
C LEU A 608 -20.40 17.60 1.33
N PRO A 609 -20.63 16.65 2.27
CA PRO A 609 -20.93 16.96 3.67
C PRO A 609 -19.69 17.32 4.49
N GLU A 610 -18.50 17.02 3.99
CA GLU A 610 -17.23 17.26 4.66
C GLU A 610 -16.39 18.25 3.86
N LEU A 611 -16.26 19.48 4.37
CA LEU A 611 -15.59 20.61 3.72
C LEU A 611 -14.30 21.03 4.46
N GLY A 612 -13.94 20.32 5.53
CA GLY A 612 -12.75 20.60 6.32
C GLY A 612 -11.50 20.02 5.69
N ASN A 613 -10.36 20.71 5.86
CA ASN A 613 -9.06 20.14 5.62
C ASN A 613 -8.85 18.98 6.60
N SER A 614 -9.03 17.77 6.14
CA SER A 614 -8.73 16.57 6.92
C SER A 614 -7.23 16.26 6.90
N GLU A 615 -6.39 17.29 6.79
CA GLU A 615 -4.96 17.09 6.92
C GLU A 615 -4.71 16.43 8.26
N SER A 616 -4.13 15.25 8.20
CA SER A 616 -3.56 14.59 9.36
C SER A 616 -2.50 15.51 9.95
N LYS A 617 -2.88 16.33 10.94
CA LYS A 617 -1.93 17.10 11.77
C LYS A 617 -0.92 16.19 12.50
N ASN A 618 -1.03 14.90 12.31
CA ASN A 618 -0.37 13.84 13.06
C ASN A 618 0.66 13.03 12.26
N SER A 619 1.14 13.45 11.09
CA SER A 619 2.35 12.81 10.59
C SER A 619 3.51 13.35 11.44
N SER A 620 3.93 12.56 12.43
CA SER A 620 5.10 12.81 13.26
C SER A 620 6.39 12.81 12.42
N LEU A 621 6.34 12.26 11.21
CA LEU A 621 7.46 12.17 10.28
C LEU A 621 7.24 13.07 9.06
N ARG A 622 8.21 14.00 8.83
CA ARG A 622 8.19 14.95 7.72
C ARG A 622 9.57 14.95 7.05
N LEU A 623 9.91 13.81 6.44
CA LEU A 623 11.18 13.67 5.72
C LEU A 623 11.20 14.61 4.52
N GLN A 624 12.26 15.39 4.41
CA GLN A 624 12.52 16.29 3.28
C GLN A 624 13.99 16.27 2.92
N LYS A 625 14.28 16.30 1.64
CA LYS A 625 15.62 16.54 1.09
C LYS A 625 15.80 18.05 0.96
N ILE A 626 16.85 18.58 1.54
CA ILE A 626 17.17 20.01 1.54
C ILE A 626 18.62 20.22 1.12
N SER A 627 18.92 21.39 0.56
CA SER A 627 20.29 21.81 0.23
C SER A 627 20.79 22.82 1.24
N VAL A 628 21.95 22.55 1.82
CA VAL A 628 22.63 23.43 2.79
C VAL A 628 24.04 23.71 2.27
N GLY A 629 24.34 24.96 1.89
CA GLY A 629 25.66 25.33 1.36
C GLY A 629 26.05 24.54 0.09
N GLY A 630 25.08 24.16 -0.76
CA GLY A 630 25.30 23.40 -1.99
C GLY A 630 25.47 21.88 -1.77
N ARG A 631 25.34 21.39 -0.52
CA ARG A 631 25.32 19.98 -0.19
C ARG A 631 23.91 19.54 0.19
N GLU A 632 23.52 18.39 -0.27
CA GLU A 632 22.19 17.82 0.01
C GLU A 632 22.18 17.03 1.31
N THR A 633 21.07 17.13 2.06
CA THR A 633 20.83 16.30 3.25
C THR A 633 19.34 16.02 3.42
N VAL A 634 19.03 14.84 3.96
CA VAL A 634 17.66 14.45 4.35
C VAL A 634 17.45 14.75 5.82
N VAL A 635 16.38 15.46 6.14
CA VAL A 635 16.01 15.82 7.52
C VAL A 635 14.56 15.48 7.81
N ASN A 636 14.25 15.27 9.10
CA ASN A 636 12.86 15.20 9.56
C ASN A 636 12.43 16.59 10.06
N LEU A 637 11.72 17.37 9.23
CA LEU A 637 11.35 18.74 9.56
C LEU A 637 10.68 18.86 10.93
N PRO A 638 11.17 19.73 11.83
CA PRO A 638 10.57 19.96 13.14
C PRO A 638 9.27 20.77 13.02
N SER A 639 8.74 21.28 14.13
CA SER A 639 7.55 22.12 14.11
C SER A 639 7.79 23.41 13.30
N ARG A 640 6.69 24.01 12.79
CA ARG A 640 6.75 25.29 12.05
C ARG A 640 7.51 26.36 12.82
N GLU A 641 7.27 26.40 14.13
CA GLU A 641 7.87 27.38 15.04
C GLU A 641 9.40 27.20 15.09
N ALA A 642 9.87 25.94 15.14
CA ALA A 642 11.30 25.64 15.13
C ALA A 642 11.95 25.91 13.76
N CYS A 643 11.29 25.53 12.66
CA CYS A 643 11.78 25.84 11.30
C CYS A 643 12.00 27.33 11.09
N GLY A 644 11.20 28.19 11.73
CA GLY A 644 11.32 29.64 11.64
C GLY A 644 12.64 30.22 12.15
N PHE A 645 13.46 29.45 12.86
CA PHE A 645 14.77 29.87 13.32
C PHE A 645 15.91 29.64 12.28
N SER A 646 15.62 29.03 11.13
CA SER A 646 16.54 28.86 10.02
C SER A 646 15.80 29.17 8.71
N GLU A 647 16.37 30.04 7.86
CA GLU A 647 15.77 30.37 6.54
C GLU A 647 15.63 29.14 5.65
N ILE A 648 16.63 28.25 5.66
CA ILE A 648 16.62 27.02 4.88
C ILE A 648 15.47 26.10 5.32
N LEU A 649 15.31 25.91 6.64
CA LEU A 649 14.24 25.07 7.18
C LEU A 649 12.87 25.72 7.04
N GLU A 650 12.77 27.06 7.13
CA GLU A 650 11.50 27.77 6.88
C GLU A 650 11.09 27.64 5.41
N ALA A 651 12.03 27.78 4.47
CA ALA A 651 11.78 27.56 3.04
C ALA A 651 11.33 26.11 2.76
N ALA A 652 12.05 25.12 3.32
CA ALA A 652 11.71 23.72 3.18
C ALA A 652 10.31 23.39 3.77
N TYR A 653 10.00 23.95 4.95
CA TYR A 653 8.67 23.82 5.55
C TYR A 653 7.58 24.49 4.70
N GLY A 654 7.91 25.64 4.11
CA GLY A 654 7.05 26.37 3.17
C GLY A 654 6.71 25.50 1.94
N GLN A 655 7.70 24.90 1.32
CA GLN A 655 7.53 24.00 0.15
C GLN A 655 6.68 22.77 0.52
N TRP A 656 6.98 22.12 1.66
CA TRP A 656 6.19 21.01 2.15
C TRP A 656 4.73 21.40 2.43
N ALA A 657 4.50 22.53 3.08
CA ALA A 657 3.16 23.04 3.38
C ALA A 657 2.39 23.44 2.10
N GLN A 658 3.10 23.99 1.10
CA GLN A 658 2.56 24.31 -0.22
C GLN A 658 2.07 23.05 -0.95
N LYS A 659 2.90 21.99 -0.99
CA LYS A 659 2.50 20.71 -1.60
C LYS A 659 1.23 20.13 -0.96
N LEU A 660 1.14 20.14 0.37
CA LEU A 660 -0.05 19.70 1.08
C LEU A 660 -1.28 20.57 0.79
N ALA A 661 -1.10 21.88 0.72
CA ALA A 661 -2.20 22.80 0.39
C ALA A 661 -2.71 22.54 -1.04
N LEU A 662 -1.81 22.40 -2.01
CA LEU A 662 -2.16 22.06 -3.40
C LEU A 662 -2.90 20.73 -3.50
N GLU A 663 -2.41 19.69 -2.83
CA GLU A 663 -3.08 18.39 -2.82
C GLU A 663 -4.49 18.47 -2.20
N SER A 664 -4.65 19.30 -1.17
CA SER A 664 -5.98 19.55 -0.56
C SER A 664 -6.91 20.27 -1.54
N ILE A 665 -6.40 21.25 -2.30
CA ILE A 665 -7.15 21.96 -3.33
C ILE A 665 -7.54 21.01 -4.46
N CYS A 666 -6.61 20.22 -4.97
CA CYS A 666 -6.86 19.22 -6.01
C CYS A 666 -7.92 18.20 -5.58
N ARG A 667 -7.84 17.68 -4.33
CA ARG A 667 -8.86 16.75 -3.80
C ARG A 667 -10.26 17.37 -3.77
N PHE A 668 -10.37 18.63 -3.34
CA PHE A 668 -11.66 19.30 -3.31
C PHE A 668 -12.18 19.59 -4.73
N TYR A 669 -11.28 19.98 -5.66
CA TYR A 669 -11.60 20.19 -7.07
C TYR A 669 -12.11 18.90 -7.73
N VAL A 670 -11.45 17.75 -7.50
CA VAL A 670 -11.92 16.45 -8.00
C VAL A 670 -13.33 16.16 -7.52
N GLY A 671 -13.61 16.34 -6.21
CA GLY A 671 -14.95 16.10 -5.66
C GLY A 671 -16.02 17.00 -6.29
N ALA A 672 -15.75 18.29 -6.41
CA ALA A 672 -16.69 19.25 -6.97
C ALA A 672 -16.96 19.02 -8.48
N THR A 673 -15.96 18.59 -9.24
CA THR A 673 -16.08 18.35 -10.70
C THR A 673 -16.74 17.02 -11.08
N ARG A 674 -17.22 16.23 -10.10
CA ARG A 674 -17.99 14.99 -10.39
C ARG A 674 -19.45 15.26 -10.72
N ALA A 675 -19.98 16.46 -10.39
CA ALA A 675 -21.38 16.81 -10.56
C ALA A 675 -21.70 17.18 -12.03
N LYS A 676 -22.82 16.67 -12.55
CA LYS A 676 -23.38 17.08 -13.84
C LYS A 676 -24.33 18.28 -13.69
N LYS A 677 -25.33 18.17 -12.81
CA LYS A 677 -26.42 19.15 -12.66
C LYS A 677 -26.57 19.71 -11.24
N GLY A 678 -26.38 18.88 -10.20
CA GLY A 678 -26.55 19.32 -8.81
C GLY A 678 -25.27 19.23 -8.01
N LEU A 679 -24.88 20.31 -7.30
CA LEU A 679 -23.69 20.35 -6.45
C LEU A 679 -24.07 20.97 -5.09
N TYR A 680 -24.08 20.13 -4.04
CA TYR A 680 -24.51 20.52 -2.70
C TYR A 680 -23.36 20.44 -1.71
N PHE A 681 -23.10 21.56 -1.05
CA PHE A 681 -22.12 21.66 0.03
C PHE A 681 -22.84 21.79 1.38
N ILE A 682 -22.37 21.09 2.41
CA ILE A 682 -22.96 21.15 3.75
C ILE A 682 -21.89 21.61 4.74
N GLY A 683 -22.15 22.68 5.46
CA GLY A 683 -21.18 23.24 6.39
C GLY A 683 -21.79 24.23 7.38
N LYS A 684 -20.91 24.82 8.20
CA LYS A 684 -21.29 25.75 9.26
C LYS A 684 -21.70 27.12 8.70
N PRO A 685 -22.63 27.83 9.35
CA PRO A 685 -22.98 29.17 8.96
C PRO A 685 -21.83 30.17 9.14
N LEU A 686 -21.80 31.21 8.32
CA LEU A 686 -20.71 32.19 8.26
C LEU A 686 -20.36 32.82 9.63
N TYR A 687 -21.35 33.05 10.50
CA TYR A 687 -21.12 33.66 11.81
C TYR A 687 -20.26 32.75 12.73
N ALA A 688 -20.22 31.43 12.50
CA ALA A 688 -19.42 30.51 13.29
C ALA A 688 -17.89 30.76 13.11
N PHE A 689 -17.48 31.35 11.98
CA PHE A 689 -16.08 31.65 11.67
C PHE A 689 -15.62 33.02 12.17
N LYS A 690 -16.54 33.96 12.50
CA LYS A 690 -16.21 35.32 12.95
C LYS A 690 -15.55 35.39 14.33
N LYS A 691 -15.73 34.36 15.17
CA LYS A 691 -15.20 34.30 16.56
C LYS A 691 -13.91 33.52 16.69
N SER A 692 -13.37 32.93 15.62
CA SER A 692 -12.24 32.00 15.67
C SER A 692 -11.04 32.55 14.90
N ASN A 693 -9.86 32.61 15.55
CA ASN A 693 -8.56 32.72 14.87
C ASN A 693 -8.25 31.42 14.04
N SER A 694 -9.28 30.74 13.57
CA SER A 694 -9.12 29.48 12.81
C SER A 694 -8.47 29.77 11.46
N LYS A 695 -7.58 28.86 11.06
CA LYS A 695 -7.01 28.83 9.70
C LYS A 695 -8.14 28.84 8.67
N PHE A 696 -7.90 29.48 7.53
CA PHE A 696 -8.82 29.50 6.41
C PHE A 696 -9.11 28.06 5.93
N SER A 697 -10.34 27.77 5.53
CA SER A 697 -10.81 26.46 5.11
C SER A 697 -11.80 26.57 3.96
N PHE A 698 -12.03 25.50 3.20
CA PHE A 698 -13.06 25.46 2.16
C PHE A 698 -14.46 25.69 2.74
N GLU A 699 -14.72 25.19 3.95
CA GLU A 699 -16.00 25.44 4.64
C GLU A 699 -16.24 26.94 4.86
N ARG A 700 -15.19 27.68 5.27
CA ARG A 700 -15.26 29.14 5.41
C ARG A 700 -15.39 29.84 4.06
N LEU A 701 -14.61 29.47 3.05
CA LEU A 701 -14.69 30.02 1.70
C LEU A 701 -16.11 29.89 1.12
N LEU A 702 -16.69 28.71 1.24
CA LEU A 702 -18.04 28.45 0.74
C LEU A 702 -19.11 29.23 1.49
N ALA A 703 -18.99 29.35 2.82
CA ALA A 703 -19.87 30.17 3.63
C ALA A 703 -19.79 31.68 3.26
N GLU A 704 -18.56 32.19 2.92
CA GLU A 704 -18.35 33.55 2.44
C GLU A 704 -18.94 33.75 1.04
N LEU A 705 -18.73 32.83 0.10
CA LEU A 705 -19.29 32.87 -1.27
C LEU A 705 -20.81 32.75 -1.27
N ALA A 706 -21.37 31.94 -0.36
CA ALA A 706 -22.81 31.79 -0.21
C ALA A 706 -23.48 32.95 0.56
N GLY A 707 -22.71 33.80 1.27
CA GLY A 707 -23.24 34.89 2.08
C GLY A 707 -24.23 35.85 1.34
N PRO A 708 -23.95 36.26 0.07
CA PRO A 708 -24.83 37.11 -0.72
C PRO A 708 -26.05 36.38 -1.34
N ALA A 709 -26.06 35.04 -1.35
CA ALA A 709 -27.07 34.25 -2.04
C ALA A 709 -28.45 34.30 -1.36
N LYS A 710 -29.49 34.08 -2.15
CA LYS A 710 -30.87 33.98 -1.62
C LYS A 710 -31.02 32.74 -0.76
N SER A 711 -31.54 32.92 0.46
CA SER A 711 -31.90 31.81 1.33
C SER A 711 -33.25 31.23 0.95
N CYS A 712 -33.36 29.90 0.93
CA CYS A 712 -34.62 29.18 0.82
C CYS A 712 -34.65 28.00 1.80
N ALA A 713 -35.82 27.53 2.17
CA ALA A 713 -35.96 26.28 2.91
C ALA A 713 -35.87 25.12 1.93
N PHE A 714 -34.89 24.28 2.09
CA PHE A 714 -34.68 23.10 1.27
C PHE A 714 -34.18 21.94 2.13
N ALA A 715 -34.74 20.76 1.96
CA ALA A 715 -34.34 19.58 2.68
C ALA A 715 -34.36 19.72 4.23
N GLY A 716 -35.23 20.56 4.76
CA GLY A 716 -35.35 20.86 6.21
C GLY A 716 -34.24 21.75 6.77
N CYS A 717 -33.38 22.31 5.93
CA CYS A 717 -32.27 23.20 6.31
C CYS A 717 -32.40 24.58 5.66
N GLU A 718 -31.66 25.56 6.18
CA GLU A 718 -31.43 26.82 5.47
C GLU A 718 -30.47 26.57 4.33
N CYS A 719 -30.95 26.74 3.11
CA CYS A 719 -30.18 26.50 1.87
C CYS A 719 -29.94 27.87 1.18
N LYS A 720 -28.69 28.12 0.83
CA LYS A 720 -28.24 29.28 0.04
C LYS A 720 -27.89 28.82 -1.37
N VAL A 721 -28.73 29.15 -2.33
CA VAL A 721 -28.51 28.85 -3.74
C VAL A 721 -27.49 29.83 -4.31
N MET A 722 -26.28 29.32 -4.57
CA MET A 722 -25.15 30.12 -5.12
C MET A 722 -25.34 30.38 -6.62
N PHE A 723 -25.69 29.34 -7.37
CA PHE A 723 -25.90 29.38 -8.82
C PHE A 723 -27.04 28.46 -9.22
N GLY A 724 -27.83 28.86 -10.22
CA GLY A 724 -28.92 28.07 -10.78
C GLY A 724 -30.21 28.09 -9.95
N ASP A 725 -30.96 26.98 -10.00
CA ASP A 725 -32.25 26.81 -9.36
C ASP A 725 -32.30 25.54 -8.50
N SER A 726 -32.75 25.66 -7.25
CA SER A 726 -32.95 24.54 -6.33
C SER A 726 -33.94 23.49 -6.81
N GLY A 727 -34.91 23.90 -7.68
CA GLY A 727 -35.90 23.04 -8.28
C GLY A 727 -35.51 22.38 -9.61
N TRP A 728 -34.25 22.38 -9.98
CA TRP A 728 -33.74 21.84 -11.26
C TRP A 728 -34.21 20.42 -11.60
N TYR A 729 -34.52 19.61 -10.60
CA TYR A 729 -34.94 18.22 -10.73
C TYR A 729 -36.47 18.07 -10.97
N LEU A 730 -37.25 19.12 -10.75
CA LEU A 730 -38.74 19.06 -10.87
C LEU A 730 -39.22 18.79 -12.30
N GLY A 731 -38.45 19.25 -13.31
CA GLY A 731 -38.74 19.00 -14.72
C GLY A 731 -38.37 17.59 -15.21
N ILE A 732 -37.71 16.78 -14.37
CA ILE A 732 -37.30 15.43 -14.75
C ILE A 732 -38.48 14.50 -14.52
N SER A 733 -39.01 13.88 -15.59
CA SER A 733 -40.12 12.96 -15.54
C SER A 733 -39.83 11.78 -14.62
N GLU A 734 -40.81 11.32 -13.85
CA GLU A 734 -40.75 10.14 -13.01
C GLU A 734 -40.60 8.87 -13.87
N ASN A 735 -39.41 8.67 -14.43
CA ASN A 735 -39.06 7.46 -15.10
C ASN A 735 -38.27 6.59 -14.11
N ARG A 736 -38.93 5.64 -13.45
CA ARG A 736 -38.23 4.50 -12.88
C ARG A 736 -37.33 3.96 -14.00
N ARG A 737 -36.00 4.15 -13.90
CA ARG A 737 -35.08 3.24 -14.57
C ARG A 737 -35.38 1.86 -13.99
N ILE A 738 -36.31 1.13 -14.62
CA ILE A 738 -36.31 -0.31 -14.50
C ILE A 738 -34.99 -0.67 -15.17
N PHE A 739 -33.94 -0.84 -14.34
CA PHE A 739 -32.75 -1.52 -14.83
C PHE A 739 -33.29 -2.82 -15.42
N PRO A 740 -33.21 -3.05 -16.75
CA PRO A 740 -33.66 -4.30 -17.27
C PRO A 740 -32.95 -5.32 -16.40
N LYS A 741 -33.71 -6.18 -15.68
CA LYS A 741 -33.18 -7.49 -15.30
C LYS A 741 -32.55 -7.97 -16.62
N ARG A 742 -31.25 -7.78 -16.80
CA ARG A 742 -30.54 -8.63 -17.70
C ARG A 742 -30.80 -9.98 -17.08
N GLU A 743 -31.81 -10.65 -17.55
CA GLU A 743 -31.72 -12.08 -17.70
C GLU A 743 -30.40 -12.20 -18.43
N ILE A 744 -29.37 -12.52 -17.66
CA ILE A 744 -28.19 -13.16 -18.19
C ILE A 744 -28.82 -14.43 -18.78
N GLY A 745 -29.37 -14.32 -20.02
CA GLY A 745 -29.47 -15.48 -20.85
C GLY A 745 -28.07 -16.02 -20.78
N TYR A 746 -27.94 -17.16 -20.13
CA TYR A 746 -26.71 -17.92 -20.17
C TYR A 746 -26.31 -17.90 -21.63
N LEU A 747 -25.45 -16.97 -22.03
CA LEU A 747 -24.65 -17.15 -23.20
C LEU A 747 -24.10 -18.55 -22.94
N GLN A 748 -24.64 -19.55 -23.65
CA GLN A 748 -23.96 -20.83 -23.73
C GLN A 748 -22.55 -20.41 -24.06
N ALA A 749 -21.69 -20.55 -23.05
CA ALA A 749 -20.27 -20.21 -23.23
C ALA A 749 -19.95 -20.93 -24.54
N PRO A 750 -19.49 -20.21 -25.59
CA PRO A 750 -19.05 -20.89 -26.79
C PRO A 750 -18.17 -21.99 -26.26
N LYS A 751 -18.42 -23.24 -26.65
CA LYS A 751 -17.56 -24.35 -26.25
C LYS A 751 -16.17 -23.91 -26.58
N LEU A 752 -15.46 -23.35 -25.58
CA LEU A 752 -14.09 -22.91 -25.64
C LEU A 752 -13.25 -24.20 -25.67
N SER A 753 -13.37 -24.93 -26.82
CA SER A 753 -12.62 -26.15 -27.07
C SER A 753 -11.12 -25.91 -27.20
N HIS A 754 -10.64 -24.66 -27.04
CA HIS A 754 -9.24 -24.30 -27.27
C HIS A 754 -8.68 -23.19 -26.35
N LEU A 755 -9.33 -22.84 -25.22
CA LEU A 755 -8.72 -21.96 -24.23
C LEU A 755 -8.14 -22.81 -23.08
N HIS A 756 -6.84 -22.82 -23.04
CA HIS A 756 -5.90 -23.26 -22.02
C HIS A 756 -6.51 -24.08 -20.87
N ASN A 757 -6.39 -25.38 -20.95
CA ASN A 757 -6.35 -26.18 -19.74
C ASN A 757 -5.21 -25.64 -18.88
N PRO A 758 -5.43 -25.44 -17.56
CA PRO A 758 -4.34 -25.07 -16.68
C PRO A 758 -3.19 -26.04 -16.86
N ALA A 759 -1.95 -25.57 -16.77
CA ALA A 759 -0.79 -26.43 -16.84
C ALA A 759 -0.92 -27.54 -15.80
N GLU A 760 -0.78 -28.77 -16.24
CA GLU A 760 -0.83 -29.92 -15.35
C GLU A 760 0.51 -30.02 -14.63
N VAL A 761 0.49 -29.99 -13.31
CA VAL A 761 1.70 -30.14 -12.49
C VAL A 761 1.77 -31.63 -12.08
N PRO A 762 2.86 -32.32 -12.40
CA PRO A 762 2.97 -33.77 -12.13
C PRO A 762 2.72 -34.16 -10.66
N SER A 763 2.98 -33.26 -9.71
CA SER A 763 2.72 -33.47 -8.28
C SER A 763 1.25 -33.39 -7.88
N GLU A 764 0.34 -32.85 -8.72
CA GLU A 764 -1.09 -32.72 -8.41
C GLU A 764 -1.90 -34.00 -8.68
N GLY A 765 -1.35 -34.95 -9.44
CA GLY A 765 -2.03 -36.21 -9.78
C GLY A 765 -2.12 -37.24 -8.65
N VAL A 766 -1.56 -36.95 -7.46
CA VAL A 766 -1.54 -37.86 -6.30
C VAL A 766 -2.72 -37.58 -5.37
N SER A 767 -3.94 -37.55 -5.89
CA SER A 767 -5.17 -37.19 -5.13
C SER A 767 -5.70 -38.27 -4.17
N GLY A 768 -5.00 -39.39 -3.97
CA GLY A 768 -5.45 -40.48 -3.09
C GLY A 768 -4.89 -40.48 -1.66
N TYR A 769 -3.96 -39.59 -1.33
CA TYR A 769 -3.17 -39.70 -0.08
C TYR A 769 -3.62 -38.82 1.08
N SER A 770 -4.56 -37.88 0.87
CA SER A 770 -5.05 -36.99 1.94
C SER A 770 -5.83 -37.73 3.06
N GLU A 771 -6.27 -38.98 2.83
CA GLU A 771 -7.06 -39.71 3.82
C GLU A 771 -6.24 -40.56 4.83
N LYS A 772 -4.92 -40.74 4.62
CA LYS A 772 -4.08 -41.60 5.47
C LYS A 772 -3.11 -40.89 6.42
N PHE A 773 -2.97 -39.54 6.33
CA PHE A 773 -2.16 -38.81 7.30
C PHE A 773 -2.91 -38.66 8.64
N ARG A 774 -2.84 -39.68 9.50
CA ARG A 774 -3.18 -39.53 10.90
C ARG A 774 -2.04 -38.79 11.61
N TYR A 775 -2.37 -37.63 12.13
CA TYR A 775 -1.51 -36.81 12.97
C TYR A 775 -0.99 -37.61 14.18
N LEU A 776 0.32 -37.70 14.33
CA LEU A 776 0.94 -38.02 15.60
C LEU A 776 1.12 -36.72 16.39
N PRO A 777 0.64 -36.60 17.63
CA PRO A 777 0.84 -35.41 18.47
C PRO A 777 2.34 -35.17 18.63
N GLY A 778 2.85 -34.04 18.16
CA GLY A 778 4.27 -33.68 18.19
C GLY A 778 4.98 -33.55 16.85
N ALA A 779 4.38 -33.99 15.73
CA ALA A 779 4.93 -33.80 14.38
C ALA A 779 4.47 -32.45 13.80
N ASN A 780 5.12 -31.43 14.25
CA ASN A 780 4.95 -30.03 13.87
C ASN A 780 5.32 -29.77 12.38
N LEU A 781 5.03 -28.56 11.90
CA LEU A 781 5.58 -27.79 10.78
C LEU A 781 6.97 -28.24 10.24
N SER A 782 7.64 -29.12 10.95
CA SER A 782 8.91 -29.74 10.67
C SER A 782 8.96 -30.64 9.44
N GLY A 783 7.85 -31.27 9.04
CA GLY A 783 7.88 -32.24 7.93
C GLY A 783 8.16 -31.59 6.57
N ARG A 784 7.45 -30.49 6.20
CA ARG A 784 7.72 -29.75 4.95
C ARG A 784 9.06 -29.00 5.02
N ALA A 785 9.34 -28.35 6.14
CA ALA A 785 10.61 -27.66 6.34
C ALA A 785 11.77 -28.63 6.32
N PHE A 786 11.60 -29.82 6.89
CA PHE A 786 12.58 -30.90 6.84
C PHE A 786 12.77 -31.42 5.42
N GLY A 787 11.70 -31.70 4.67
CA GLY A 787 11.75 -32.08 3.27
C GLY A 787 12.50 -31.07 2.41
N SER A 788 12.13 -29.78 2.53
CA SER A 788 12.80 -28.70 1.80
C SER A 788 14.29 -28.59 2.18
N LEU A 789 14.66 -28.83 3.43
CA LEU A 789 16.05 -28.83 3.88
C LEU A 789 16.83 -30.00 3.28
N VAL A 790 16.23 -31.19 3.22
CA VAL A 790 16.82 -32.37 2.58
C VAL A 790 17.04 -32.13 1.09
N HIS A 791 16.05 -31.60 0.37
CA HIS A 791 16.21 -31.22 -1.05
C HIS A 791 17.32 -30.17 -1.22
N ALA A 792 17.41 -29.16 -0.36
CA ALA A 792 18.48 -28.16 -0.41
C ALA A 792 19.88 -28.78 -0.21
N ILE A 793 20.01 -29.82 0.62
CA ILE A 793 21.27 -30.55 0.78
C ILE A 793 21.62 -31.28 -0.52
N PHE A 794 20.69 -32.04 -1.12
CA PHE A 794 20.96 -32.74 -2.38
C PHE A 794 21.21 -31.78 -3.55
N GLN A 795 20.55 -30.64 -3.57
CA GLN A 795 20.78 -29.55 -4.54
C GLN A 795 22.23 -29.01 -4.45
N SER A 796 22.79 -28.97 -3.24
CA SER A 796 24.16 -28.47 -3.03
C SER A 796 25.25 -29.41 -3.56
N PHE A 797 24.92 -30.65 -3.91
CA PHE A 797 25.89 -31.62 -4.44
C PHE A 797 26.29 -31.24 -5.87
N SER A 798 27.39 -30.49 -5.94
CA SER A 798 27.90 -29.87 -7.17
C SER A 798 29.19 -30.51 -7.69
N SER A 799 29.77 -31.41 -6.91
CA SER A 799 31.02 -32.11 -7.23
C SER A 799 30.82 -33.63 -7.26
N PRO A 800 31.76 -34.40 -7.79
CA PRO A 800 31.73 -35.86 -7.67
C PRO A 800 32.06 -36.37 -6.26
N ASP A 801 32.23 -35.46 -5.30
CA ASP A 801 32.42 -35.78 -3.86
C ASP A 801 31.21 -35.31 -3.02
N PRO A 802 30.05 -36.00 -3.05
CA PRO A 802 28.86 -35.63 -2.30
C PRO A 802 29.07 -35.72 -0.78
N ILE A 803 30.05 -36.46 -0.30
CA ILE A 803 30.38 -36.52 1.15
C ILE A 803 31.06 -35.23 1.59
N GLY A 804 31.98 -34.68 0.80
CA GLY A 804 32.60 -33.38 1.02
C GLY A 804 31.61 -32.25 0.91
N ASP A 805 30.70 -32.29 -0.07
CA ASP A 805 29.61 -31.31 -0.25
C ASP A 805 28.67 -31.35 0.96
N LEU A 806 28.27 -32.52 1.46
CA LEU A 806 27.45 -32.68 2.67
C LEU A 806 28.11 -32.10 3.91
N ALA A 807 29.41 -32.33 4.07
CA ALA A 807 30.18 -31.81 5.20
C ALA A 807 30.23 -30.28 5.18
N SER A 808 30.43 -29.67 4.01
CA SER A 808 30.56 -28.22 3.82
C SER A 808 29.23 -27.46 3.82
N PHE A 809 28.10 -28.15 3.71
CA PHE A 809 26.77 -27.50 3.66
C PHE A 809 26.48 -26.69 4.94
N ALA A 810 26.33 -25.39 4.82
CA ALA A 810 26.21 -24.48 5.96
C ALA A 810 24.80 -24.37 6.54
N GLY A 811 23.78 -24.89 5.86
CA GLY A 811 22.38 -24.93 6.35
C GLY A 811 21.64 -23.60 6.38
N GLY A 812 22.23 -22.48 5.98
CA GLY A 812 21.58 -21.18 5.90
C GLY A 812 20.83 -20.78 7.19
N THR A 813 19.53 -20.57 7.09
CA THR A 813 18.66 -20.25 8.25
C THR A 813 18.57 -21.35 9.32
N TYR A 814 18.98 -22.56 9.00
CA TYR A 814 18.98 -23.74 9.89
C TYR A 814 20.36 -24.07 10.48
N ALA A 815 21.39 -23.23 10.26
CA ALA A 815 22.78 -23.51 10.60
C ALA A 815 23.04 -23.97 12.06
N GLN A 816 22.20 -23.55 13.00
CA GLN A 816 22.31 -23.92 14.42
C GLN A 816 21.14 -24.79 14.91
N SER A 817 20.31 -25.32 14.00
CA SER A 817 19.12 -26.09 14.38
C SER A 817 19.41 -27.58 14.50
N GLN A 818 18.77 -28.24 15.45
CA GLN A 818 18.77 -29.69 15.58
C GLN A 818 18.26 -30.38 14.30
N MET A 819 17.39 -29.69 13.54
CA MET A 819 16.84 -30.15 12.26
C MET A 819 17.94 -30.32 11.18
N LEU A 820 18.92 -29.41 11.11
CA LEU A 820 20.03 -29.52 10.18
C LEU A 820 20.92 -30.74 10.51
N SER A 821 21.21 -30.96 11.79
CA SER A 821 22.01 -32.12 12.21
C SER A 821 21.31 -33.42 11.86
N GLU A 822 19.99 -33.49 12.05
CA GLU A 822 19.19 -34.66 11.70
C GLU A 822 19.08 -34.86 10.17
N ALA A 823 18.88 -33.77 9.39
CA ALA A 823 18.87 -33.85 7.92
C ALA A 823 20.20 -34.33 7.37
N LYS A 824 21.32 -33.80 7.86
CA LYS A 824 22.68 -34.28 7.47
C LYS A 824 22.91 -35.73 7.83
N ARG A 825 22.44 -36.16 9.01
CA ARG A 825 22.55 -37.57 9.42
C ARG A 825 21.78 -38.50 8.49
N ILE A 826 20.54 -38.12 8.14
CA ILE A 826 19.71 -38.97 7.26
C ILE A 826 20.26 -38.99 5.83
N VAL A 827 20.69 -37.85 5.29
CA VAL A 827 21.33 -37.80 3.96
C VAL A 827 22.65 -38.58 3.96
N GLY A 828 23.43 -38.50 5.06
CA GLY A 828 24.64 -39.30 5.20
C GLY A 828 24.33 -40.79 5.13
N ASN A 829 23.29 -41.27 5.83
CA ASN A 829 22.88 -42.68 5.76
C ASN A 829 22.45 -43.08 4.33
N CYS A 830 21.84 -42.16 3.55
CA CYS A 830 21.54 -42.41 2.14
C CYS A 830 22.81 -42.61 1.29
N LEU A 831 23.86 -41.80 1.55
CA LEU A 831 25.13 -41.90 0.82
C LEU A 831 25.95 -43.18 1.20
N ASP A 832 25.64 -43.81 2.32
CA ASP A 832 26.22 -45.14 2.66
C ASP A 832 25.69 -46.26 1.75
N ASN A 833 24.55 -46.03 1.05
CA ASN A 833 24.06 -46.99 0.05
C ASN A 833 24.81 -46.78 -1.29
N PRO A 834 25.55 -47.81 -1.78
CA PRO A 834 26.35 -47.67 -2.99
C PRO A 834 25.55 -47.31 -4.26
N GLU A 835 24.29 -47.72 -4.35
CA GLU A 835 23.44 -47.39 -5.51
C GLU A 835 22.99 -45.94 -5.49
N ILE A 836 22.73 -45.37 -4.31
CA ILE A 836 22.41 -43.96 -4.14
C ILE A 836 23.68 -43.12 -4.35
N LEU A 837 24.79 -43.49 -3.79
CA LEU A 837 26.07 -42.82 -4.00
C LEU A 837 26.45 -42.75 -5.49
N ALA A 838 26.19 -43.80 -6.25
CA ALA A 838 26.45 -43.84 -7.68
C ALA A 838 25.64 -42.81 -8.50
N LEU A 839 24.52 -42.33 -8.00
CA LEU A 839 23.73 -41.24 -8.63
C LEU A 839 24.52 -39.92 -8.69
N PHE A 840 25.48 -39.73 -7.82
CA PHE A 840 26.28 -38.51 -7.72
C PHE A 840 27.67 -38.65 -8.29
N THR A 841 28.24 -39.85 -8.30
CA THR A 841 29.64 -40.11 -8.70
C THR A 841 29.80 -40.66 -10.11
N ALA A 842 28.74 -41.28 -10.68
CA ALA A 842 28.82 -41.96 -11.98
C ALA A 842 28.40 -41.12 -13.22
N PRO A 843 27.57 -40.07 -13.12
CA PRO A 843 27.13 -39.34 -14.31
C PRO A 843 28.26 -38.53 -14.96
N THR A 844 28.23 -38.42 -16.31
CA THR A 844 29.16 -37.59 -17.09
C THR A 844 28.86 -36.10 -16.90
N GLU A 845 27.57 -35.78 -16.77
CA GLU A 845 27.03 -34.44 -16.50
C GLU A 845 25.74 -34.57 -15.69
N PHE A 846 25.41 -33.56 -14.88
CA PHE A 846 24.15 -33.53 -14.12
C PHE A 846 23.57 -32.14 -14.06
N LYS A 847 22.27 -32.07 -13.75
CA LYS A 847 21.56 -30.80 -13.40
C LYS A 847 20.64 -31.05 -12.21
N ASN A 848 20.71 -30.17 -11.18
CA ASN A 848 19.85 -30.21 -10.00
C ASN A 848 18.74 -29.20 -10.17
N GLU A 849 17.53 -29.48 -9.63
CA GLU A 849 16.38 -28.60 -9.60
C GLU A 849 16.09 -27.98 -10.99
N PHE A 850 16.01 -28.85 -12.03
CA PHE A 850 15.88 -28.38 -13.39
C PHE A 850 14.41 -28.12 -13.74
N PRO A 851 13.99 -26.85 -13.92
CA PRO A 851 12.62 -26.50 -14.27
C PRO A 851 12.33 -26.91 -15.72
N PHE A 852 11.11 -27.39 -15.96
CA PHE A 852 10.68 -27.75 -17.30
C PHE A 852 9.25 -27.36 -17.60
N SER A 853 8.98 -27.16 -18.89
CA SER A 853 7.64 -27.09 -19.45
C SER A 853 7.61 -27.86 -20.77
N ALA A 854 6.74 -28.82 -20.89
CA ALA A 854 6.61 -29.66 -22.07
C ALA A 854 5.12 -29.75 -22.49
N PHE A 855 4.87 -29.79 -23.79
CA PHE A 855 3.51 -29.93 -24.31
C PHE A 855 3.22 -31.40 -24.60
N GLY A 856 2.20 -31.99 -23.96
CA GLY A 856 1.91 -33.40 -24.08
C GLY A 856 0.42 -33.72 -23.98
N GLY A 857 -0.13 -34.59 -24.91
CA GLY A 857 -1.54 -34.98 -24.88
C GLY A 857 -2.54 -33.80 -24.99
N GLY A 858 -2.12 -32.69 -25.63
CA GLY A 858 -2.95 -31.47 -25.73
C GLY A 858 -2.94 -30.58 -24.48
N ARG A 859 -2.03 -30.83 -23.53
CA ARG A 859 -1.89 -30.07 -22.28
C ARG A 859 -0.43 -29.59 -22.10
N LEU A 860 -0.27 -28.45 -21.42
CA LEU A 860 1.02 -28.00 -20.95
C LEU A 860 1.30 -28.66 -19.59
N ILE A 861 2.47 -29.33 -19.49
CA ILE A 861 2.93 -29.95 -18.25
C ILE A 861 4.15 -29.15 -17.79
N SER A 862 4.12 -28.62 -16.58
CA SER A 862 5.21 -27.85 -16.00
C SER A 862 5.63 -28.45 -14.66
N GLY A 863 6.91 -28.45 -14.36
CA GLY A 863 7.44 -29.00 -13.12
C GLY A 863 8.93 -28.75 -12.95
N VAL A 864 9.49 -29.37 -11.94
CA VAL A 864 10.93 -29.34 -11.67
C VAL A 864 11.43 -30.78 -11.53
N PHE A 865 12.52 -31.16 -12.20
CA PHE A 865 13.21 -32.40 -11.92
C PHE A 865 14.18 -32.15 -10.77
N ASP A 866 14.12 -32.93 -9.70
CA ASP A 866 15.02 -32.81 -8.56
C ASP A 866 16.48 -33.00 -9.01
N ARG A 867 16.74 -34.01 -9.85
CA ARG A 867 18.04 -34.21 -10.47
C ARG A 867 17.91 -34.91 -11.82
N LEU A 868 18.74 -34.47 -12.80
CA LEU A 868 18.96 -35.10 -14.10
C LEU A 868 20.41 -35.53 -14.18
N ASN A 869 20.65 -36.80 -14.47
CA ASN A 869 21.98 -37.40 -14.70
C ASN A 869 22.14 -37.78 -16.15
N PHE A 870 23.11 -37.20 -16.84
CA PHE A 870 23.43 -37.48 -18.22
C PHE A 870 24.62 -38.45 -18.32
N PHE A 871 24.49 -39.50 -19.13
CA PHE A 871 25.55 -40.39 -19.48
C PHE A 871 25.79 -40.21 -20.99
N LYS A 872 26.95 -39.63 -21.33
CA LYS A 872 27.32 -39.30 -22.71
C LYS A 872 28.41 -40.22 -23.21
N ASP A 873 28.37 -40.56 -24.50
CA ASP A 873 29.43 -41.26 -25.20
C ASP A 873 30.63 -40.33 -25.51
N GLU A 874 31.71 -40.89 -26.09
CA GLU A 874 32.91 -40.16 -26.48
C GLU A 874 32.66 -39.05 -27.52
N SER A 875 31.50 -39.08 -28.23
CA SER A 875 31.08 -38.06 -29.19
C SER A 875 30.24 -36.95 -28.55
N GLY A 876 29.94 -37.07 -27.25
CA GLY A 876 29.09 -36.11 -26.48
C GLY A 876 27.58 -36.34 -26.66
N CYS A 877 27.17 -37.43 -27.37
CA CYS A 877 25.75 -37.78 -27.49
C CYS A 877 25.23 -38.46 -26.23
N ILE A 878 23.99 -38.19 -25.86
CA ILE A 878 23.34 -38.77 -24.66
C ILE A 878 23.02 -40.24 -24.96
N GLU A 879 23.72 -41.15 -24.32
CA GLU A 879 23.49 -42.58 -24.38
C GLU A 879 22.32 -42.97 -23.45
N ARG A 880 22.30 -42.42 -22.24
CA ARG A 880 21.29 -42.65 -21.22
C ARG A 880 21.05 -41.37 -20.39
N LEU A 881 19.77 -41.11 -20.06
CA LEU A 881 19.34 -40.05 -19.14
C LEU A 881 18.64 -40.69 -17.95
N GLU A 882 19.09 -40.33 -16.73
CA GLU A 882 18.38 -40.72 -15.52
C GLU A 882 17.68 -39.49 -14.89
N VAL A 883 16.38 -39.62 -14.61
CA VAL A 883 15.60 -38.66 -13.82
C VAL A 883 15.53 -39.21 -12.42
N VAL A 884 16.00 -38.45 -11.44
CA VAL A 884 16.02 -38.83 -10.03
C VAL A 884 15.08 -37.92 -9.25
N ASP A 885 14.22 -38.51 -8.42
CA ASP A 885 13.24 -37.80 -7.57
C ASP A 885 13.42 -38.25 -6.10
N TYR A 886 13.44 -37.28 -5.18
CA TYR A 886 13.70 -37.53 -3.76
C TYR A 886 12.40 -37.43 -2.96
N LYS A 887 12.09 -38.46 -2.14
CA LYS A 887 10.92 -38.50 -1.29
C LYS A 887 11.27 -38.69 0.19
N THR A 888 10.71 -37.81 1.04
CA THR A 888 10.91 -37.82 2.50
C THR A 888 9.71 -38.36 3.27
N ASP A 889 8.85 -39.15 2.63
CA ASP A 889 7.65 -39.71 3.25
C ASP A 889 7.99 -40.63 4.42
N ALA A 890 7.49 -40.29 5.62
CA ALA A 890 7.78 -41.01 6.85
C ALA A 890 6.99 -42.31 7.05
N LEU A 891 5.93 -42.52 6.26
CA LEU A 891 4.98 -43.63 6.40
C LEU A 891 5.27 -44.84 5.50
N CYS A 892 6.11 -44.66 4.45
CA CYS A 892 6.44 -45.71 3.54
C CYS A 892 7.75 -46.44 3.97
N ARG A 893 7.76 -47.74 3.85
CA ARG A 893 8.87 -48.59 4.32
C ARG A 893 10.04 -48.65 3.39
N ASP A 894 9.81 -48.55 2.06
CA ASP A 894 10.86 -48.62 1.06
C ASP A 894 10.52 -47.85 -0.23
N ALA A 895 11.52 -47.77 -1.14
CA ALA A 895 11.37 -47.05 -2.41
C ALA A 895 10.43 -47.79 -3.39
N ALA A 896 10.24 -49.07 -3.31
CA ALA A 896 9.33 -49.79 -4.19
C ALA A 896 7.87 -49.48 -3.92
N GLU A 897 7.52 -49.33 -2.64
CA GLU A 897 6.18 -48.88 -2.22
C GLU A 897 5.94 -47.44 -2.71
N LEU A 898 6.92 -46.54 -2.56
CA LEU A 898 6.81 -45.16 -3.04
C LEU A 898 6.73 -45.09 -4.57
N ALA A 899 7.51 -45.89 -5.30
CA ALA A 899 7.45 -45.94 -6.76
C ALA A 899 6.08 -46.34 -7.28
N SER A 900 5.38 -47.25 -6.58
CA SER A 900 3.99 -47.59 -6.90
C SER A 900 3.03 -46.43 -6.70
N ILE A 901 3.20 -45.69 -5.61
CA ILE A 901 2.34 -44.53 -5.24
C ILE A 901 2.53 -43.39 -6.24
N TYR A 902 3.76 -43.07 -6.56
CA TYR A 902 4.13 -41.95 -7.44
C TYR A 902 4.27 -42.38 -8.94
N SER A 903 3.78 -43.57 -9.32
CA SER A 903 3.92 -44.12 -10.67
C SER A 903 3.43 -43.15 -11.77
N HIS A 904 2.30 -42.47 -11.57
CA HIS A 904 1.78 -41.48 -12.51
C HIS A 904 2.72 -40.27 -12.67
N GLN A 905 3.21 -39.72 -11.59
CA GLN A 905 4.20 -38.62 -11.64
C GLN A 905 5.47 -39.03 -12.34
N MET A 906 5.99 -40.20 -12.05
CA MET A 906 7.23 -40.71 -12.63
C MET A 906 7.08 -40.99 -14.15
N SER A 907 5.93 -41.49 -14.57
CA SER A 907 5.61 -41.67 -15.99
C SER A 907 5.56 -40.32 -16.74
N MET A 908 4.95 -39.29 -16.12
CA MET A 908 4.91 -37.93 -16.69
C MET A 908 6.33 -37.32 -16.78
N TYR A 909 7.18 -37.54 -15.79
CA TYR A 909 8.59 -37.10 -15.82
C TYR A 909 9.35 -37.75 -16.98
N ALA A 910 9.17 -39.05 -17.21
CA ALA A 910 9.77 -39.75 -18.34
C ALA A 910 9.31 -39.17 -19.70
N ASP A 911 8.01 -38.93 -19.85
CA ASP A 911 7.44 -38.35 -21.07
C ASP A 911 7.95 -36.94 -21.35
N CYS A 912 8.05 -36.09 -20.30
CA CYS A 912 8.61 -34.76 -20.44
C CYS A 912 10.08 -34.77 -20.75
N ALA A 913 10.89 -35.63 -20.10
CA ALA A 913 12.29 -35.77 -20.36
C ALA A 913 12.58 -36.27 -21.79
N ALA A 914 11.81 -37.26 -22.29
CA ALA A 914 11.91 -37.74 -23.65
C ALA A 914 11.74 -36.64 -24.69
N ARG A 915 10.77 -35.79 -24.48
CA ARG A 915 10.47 -34.68 -25.41
C ARG A 915 11.48 -33.53 -25.32
N LEU A 916 11.87 -33.14 -24.11
CA LEU A 916 12.79 -32.02 -23.89
C LEU A 916 14.17 -32.30 -24.47
N PHE A 917 14.64 -33.53 -24.34
CA PHE A 917 15.99 -33.94 -24.80
C PHE A 917 15.96 -34.71 -26.13
N ALA A 918 14.77 -34.82 -26.78
CA ALA A 918 14.58 -35.55 -28.02
C ALA A 918 15.16 -37.00 -27.99
N LEU A 919 14.91 -37.67 -26.86
CA LEU A 919 15.40 -39.03 -26.61
C LEU A 919 14.28 -40.07 -26.76
N ASP A 920 14.61 -41.27 -27.20
CA ASP A 920 13.71 -42.41 -27.09
C ASP A 920 13.52 -42.79 -25.62
N LYS A 921 12.30 -43.18 -25.24
CA LYS A 921 11.99 -43.55 -23.85
C LYS A 921 12.85 -44.69 -23.32
N SER A 922 13.30 -45.61 -24.20
CA SER A 922 14.22 -46.69 -23.82
C SER A 922 15.56 -46.19 -23.29
N LYS A 923 15.94 -44.98 -23.59
CA LYS A 923 17.15 -44.33 -23.10
C LYS A 923 16.93 -43.55 -21.78
N ILE A 924 15.71 -43.49 -21.28
CA ILE A 924 15.36 -42.76 -20.06
C ILE A 924 15.11 -43.75 -18.94
N ARG A 925 15.71 -43.48 -17.79
CA ARG A 925 15.50 -44.23 -16.55
C ARG A 925 14.99 -43.29 -15.49
N VAL A 926 13.90 -43.61 -14.82
CA VAL A 926 13.36 -42.80 -13.72
C VAL A 926 13.60 -43.56 -12.42
N ARG A 927 14.25 -42.92 -11.49
CA ARG A 927 14.63 -43.50 -10.20
C ARG A 927 14.07 -42.69 -9.04
N LEU A 928 13.47 -43.34 -8.08
CA LEU A 928 12.95 -42.75 -6.87
C LEU A 928 13.81 -43.15 -5.68
N VAL A 929 14.23 -42.14 -4.89
CA VAL A 929 15.03 -42.33 -3.68
C VAL A 929 14.14 -42.09 -2.46
N ALA A 930 13.94 -43.12 -1.64
CA ALA A 930 13.27 -43.04 -0.36
C ALA A 930 14.27 -42.65 0.74
N ILE A 931 14.26 -41.40 1.13
CA ILE A 931 15.29 -40.81 2.01
C ILE A 931 15.28 -41.46 3.41
N ASN A 932 14.10 -41.67 3.99
CA ASN A 932 13.99 -42.19 5.34
C ASN A 932 14.41 -43.66 5.49
N SER A 933 14.28 -44.44 4.43
CA SER A 933 14.71 -45.85 4.41
C SER A 933 16.05 -46.07 3.72
N SER A 934 16.67 -45.02 3.16
CA SER A 934 17.94 -45.11 2.39
C SER A 934 17.88 -46.17 1.27
N THR A 935 16.72 -46.27 0.59
CA THR A 935 16.50 -47.25 -0.50
C THR A 935 16.23 -46.52 -1.81
N ILE A 936 16.46 -47.19 -2.94
CA ILE A 936 16.23 -46.67 -4.28
C ILE A 936 15.43 -47.70 -5.10
N ALA A 937 14.53 -47.23 -5.96
CA ALA A 937 13.78 -48.07 -6.87
C ALA A 937 13.76 -47.50 -8.29
N ASP A 938 13.79 -48.38 -9.30
CA ASP A 938 13.48 -48.01 -10.67
C ASP A 938 11.95 -47.98 -10.87
N CYS A 939 11.48 -46.90 -11.43
CA CYS A 939 10.06 -46.78 -11.76
C CYS A 939 9.78 -47.40 -13.14
N ALA A 940 8.79 -48.25 -13.22
CA ALA A 940 8.33 -48.81 -14.50
C ALA A 940 7.75 -47.67 -15.38
N LEU A 941 8.22 -47.55 -16.64
CA LEU A 941 7.83 -46.51 -17.59
C LEU A 941 6.68 -46.95 -18.49
#